data_9afb2e95f3d227d99541196e17943520
#
_entry.id   9afb2e95f3d227d99541196e17943520
#
_cell.length_a   1.000
_cell.length_b   1.000
_cell.length_c   1.000
_cell.angle_alpha   90.00
_cell.angle_beta   90.00
_cell.angle_gamma   90.00
#
_symmetry.space_group_name_H-M   'P 1'
#
loop_
_entity.id
_entity.type
_entity.pdbx_description
1 polymer ?
#
loop_
_entity_poly.entity_id
_entity_poly.type
_entity_poly.pdbx_seq_one_letter_code
_entity_poly.pdbx_strand_id
1 'polypeptide(L)'
;MSEVENTPSLTGRIVQVNLEEQMKSAYIDYSMSVIVSRALPDVRDGLKPVHRRILYDMAAELNLTNDKPTRKSARIVGDVLGKFHPHGDISVYEAMVRMAQSWSMRYPLVEGQGNFGSMDGDSPAAMRYTEARMQKITDEVMADIEKETIDWGLNFDDTLKEPTVLPTRIPLLLVNGASGIAVGMATNMAPHNLSEVVDACVAYIDNPECECEELLNYVKGPDFPTGAIIYGYEGVREALLTGRGRVVMRAKTEIEHTASGRECIVITEIPYMVNKAEMIKRIADLINEKKIDGISYINDESDRQGMRIVIILKQDAVANVVLNTLYKNTPLQSSFAVNNIALVNGRPQLLNLKDLVRHFVDHRHDVVVRRSRFDLQKAEERLHIVNGLLIAQDNIDEVVHIIRSSKTTEEARTRLQERFGLSELQTAAILEMRLRQLTGLQREQLEAEQAELMRTIDYLRAVLENVDMQMQIIKDELQEIKEKYGDERRSEIIYSSEEFNPEDFYADDDMVITISHMGYIKRTPLAEYRTQHRGGVGAKGSATRDEDFIEHIYVASMHNTMMFFTEMGRCYWLKVYQIPEGTRSSKGRAIQNVIQIDPGDKVRAYINVKRLNDKEFVENNYLVMCTKRGIIKKTTLEAYSRPRTNGVNAIVIREGDQLFEVKLTSGQAEIMIAAREGRAIRFNESTVRPMGRVSSGVRAISIDDDNEVIGMIAIEPDSKEDVLVLSENGYGKRTDLDEYRITNRGGKGVKTINVTEKTGKLISIQAVTDDNDLMIINRSGLTIRTSADQIRVAGRATQGVKVINLRDGDSIASVTAVPKTEEDEALTEGMTEATAETGVEVATENNANE
;
A
#
# COMPACT_ATOMS: atom_id res chain seq x y z
N MET A 1 -73.24 -51.21 37.92
CA MET A 1 -73.37 -49.90 37.34
C MET A 1 -72.09 -49.16 37.59
N SER A 2 -71.23 -49.16 36.65
CA SER A 2 -69.95 -48.46 36.69
C SER A 2 -69.93 -47.38 35.61
N GLU A 3 -69.90 -46.15 36.05
CA GLU A 3 -69.78 -45.00 35.20
C GLU A 3 -68.39 -45.03 34.48
N VAL A 4 -68.45 -45.08 33.19
CA VAL A 4 -67.25 -44.90 32.34
C VAL A 4 -67.10 -43.41 32.14
N GLU A 5 -66.08 -42.82 32.78
CA GLU A 5 -65.66 -41.49 32.50
C GLU A 5 -65.13 -41.37 31.04
N ASN A 6 -65.81 -40.57 30.25
CA ASN A 6 -65.43 -40.14 28.91
C ASN A 6 -64.27 -39.14 28.99
N THR A 7 -63.09 -39.62 28.95
CA THR A 7 -61.90 -38.71 28.67
C THR A 7 -61.98 -38.31 27.20
N PRO A 8 -61.97 -37.00 26.90
CA PRO A 8 -61.89 -36.54 25.52
C PRO A 8 -60.55 -36.94 24.93
N SER A 9 -60.55 -37.86 23.92
CA SER A 9 -59.33 -38.17 23.14
C SER A 9 -58.84 -36.91 22.42
N LEU A 10 -57.68 -36.41 22.78
CA LEU A 10 -56.89 -35.46 22.04
C LEU A 10 -56.38 -36.16 20.75
N THR A 11 -57.29 -36.42 19.79
CA THR A 11 -56.86 -36.78 18.43
C THR A 11 -56.45 -35.50 17.73
N GLY A 12 -55.26 -35.00 18.07
CA GLY A 12 -54.57 -34.06 17.23
C GLY A 12 -54.40 -34.65 15.85
N ARG A 13 -54.82 -33.94 14.83
CA ARG A 13 -54.66 -34.33 13.44
C ARG A 13 -53.14 -34.38 13.14
N ILE A 14 -52.56 -35.55 13.16
CA ILE A 14 -51.16 -35.79 12.76
C ILE A 14 -51.11 -35.54 11.27
N VAL A 15 -50.45 -34.44 10.86
CA VAL A 15 -50.15 -34.12 9.46
C VAL A 15 -48.75 -34.63 9.19
N GLN A 16 -48.58 -35.52 8.23
CA GLN A 16 -47.28 -35.93 7.75
C GLN A 16 -46.66 -34.77 6.97
N VAL A 17 -45.51 -34.25 7.41
CA VAL A 17 -44.74 -33.22 6.76
C VAL A 17 -43.43 -33.78 6.27
N ASN A 18 -43.11 -33.58 5.00
CA ASN A 18 -41.83 -33.92 4.43
C ASN A 18 -40.76 -32.99 5.03
N LEU A 19 -39.84 -33.54 5.81
CA LEU A 19 -38.80 -32.80 6.46
C LEU A 19 -37.93 -32.00 5.46
N GLU A 20 -37.62 -32.61 4.31
CA GLU A 20 -36.82 -31.95 3.26
C GLU A 20 -37.52 -30.72 2.68
N GLU A 21 -38.80 -30.81 2.37
CA GLU A 21 -39.59 -29.67 1.85
C GLU A 21 -39.74 -28.56 2.89
N GLN A 22 -39.99 -28.94 4.14
CA GLN A 22 -40.11 -27.98 5.25
C GLN A 22 -38.79 -27.25 5.49
N MET A 23 -37.66 -27.98 5.46
CA MET A 23 -36.35 -27.37 5.61
C MET A 23 -36.00 -26.44 4.43
N LYS A 24 -36.30 -26.86 3.20
CA LYS A 24 -36.09 -26.00 2.00
C LYS A 24 -36.88 -24.69 2.11
N SER A 25 -38.18 -24.79 2.44
CA SER A 25 -39.02 -23.60 2.63
C SER A 25 -38.48 -22.69 3.73
N ALA A 26 -38.25 -23.26 4.92
CA ALA A 26 -37.72 -22.48 6.05
C ALA A 26 -36.37 -21.83 5.78
N TYR A 27 -35.46 -22.51 5.04
CA TYR A 27 -34.16 -21.96 4.67
C TYR A 27 -34.30 -20.84 3.62
N ILE A 28 -35.22 -20.97 2.67
CA ILE A 28 -35.51 -19.91 1.70
C ILE A 28 -36.06 -18.68 2.43
N ASP A 29 -37.05 -18.86 3.31
CA ASP A 29 -37.66 -17.79 4.10
C ASP A 29 -36.62 -17.08 4.98
N TYR A 30 -35.75 -17.84 5.66
CA TYR A 30 -34.66 -17.32 6.44
C TYR A 30 -33.67 -16.53 5.56
N SER A 31 -33.27 -17.12 4.41
CA SER A 31 -32.32 -16.49 3.49
C SER A 31 -32.86 -15.16 2.95
N MET A 32 -34.16 -15.16 2.53
CA MET A 32 -34.85 -13.95 2.07
C MET A 32 -34.86 -12.87 3.16
N SER A 33 -35.20 -13.25 4.40
CA SER A 33 -35.21 -12.33 5.54
C SER A 33 -33.81 -11.74 5.81
N VAL A 34 -32.76 -12.58 5.79
CA VAL A 34 -31.39 -12.09 6.01
C VAL A 34 -30.93 -11.16 4.89
N ILE A 35 -31.29 -11.43 3.64
CA ILE A 35 -30.93 -10.62 2.49
C ILE A 35 -31.65 -9.26 2.52
N VAL A 36 -32.99 -9.29 2.63
CA VAL A 36 -33.81 -8.08 2.44
C VAL A 36 -33.93 -7.26 3.72
N SER A 37 -34.02 -7.92 4.89
CA SER A 37 -34.39 -7.25 6.13
C SER A 37 -33.23 -7.14 7.15
N ARG A 38 -31.98 -7.49 6.79
CA ARG A 38 -30.87 -7.47 7.76
C ARG A 38 -29.54 -7.00 7.19
N ALA A 39 -28.95 -7.70 6.19
CA ALA A 39 -27.55 -7.59 5.86
C ALA A 39 -27.23 -6.55 4.78
N LEU A 40 -28.13 -6.38 3.81
CA LEU A 40 -27.89 -5.51 2.65
C LEU A 40 -28.55 -4.13 2.85
N PRO A 41 -27.88 -3.05 2.39
CA PRO A 41 -28.45 -1.70 2.38
C PRO A 41 -29.43 -1.52 1.24
N ASP A 42 -30.41 -0.63 1.40
CA ASP A 42 -31.23 -0.13 0.31
C ASP A 42 -30.41 0.87 -0.54
N VAL A 43 -30.49 0.79 -1.86
CA VAL A 43 -29.71 1.64 -2.75
C VAL A 43 -30.07 3.12 -2.63
N ARG A 44 -31.32 3.44 -2.24
CA ARG A 44 -31.89 4.80 -2.18
C ARG A 44 -31.33 5.60 -1.00
N ASP A 45 -31.35 5.04 0.20
CA ASP A 45 -30.89 5.72 1.42
C ASP A 45 -29.58 5.16 2.00
N GLY A 46 -29.04 4.08 1.43
CA GLY A 46 -27.78 3.48 1.88
C GLY A 46 -27.81 2.80 3.24
N LEU A 47 -28.98 2.64 3.85
CA LEU A 47 -29.12 2.18 5.20
C LEU A 47 -29.65 0.73 5.27
N LYS A 48 -29.17 0.00 6.25
CA LYS A 48 -29.78 -1.25 6.68
C LYS A 48 -30.98 -0.95 7.57
N PRO A 49 -31.94 -1.87 7.70
CA PRO A 49 -33.13 -1.64 8.55
C PRO A 49 -32.82 -1.19 9.96
N VAL A 50 -31.80 -1.78 10.62
CA VAL A 50 -31.41 -1.38 11.99
C VAL A 50 -30.96 0.07 12.07
N HIS A 51 -30.13 0.55 11.11
CA HIS A 51 -29.67 1.94 11.08
C HIS A 51 -30.83 2.90 10.84
N ARG A 52 -31.72 2.58 9.91
CA ARG A 52 -32.91 3.38 9.58
C ARG A 52 -33.84 3.51 10.78
N ARG A 53 -34.08 2.43 11.52
CA ARG A 53 -34.91 2.40 12.73
C ARG A 53 -34.31 3.22 13.86
N ILE A 54 -32.99 3.14 14.06
CA ILE A 54 -32.30 3.96 15.06
C ILE A 54 -32.43 5.45 14.76
N LEU A 55 -32.16 5.87 13.51
CA LEU A 55 -32.23 7.28 13.14
C LEU A 55 -33.65 7.81 13.19
N TYR A 56 -34.64 7.01 12.75
CA TYR A 56 -36.06 7.38 12.83
C TYR A 56 -36.52 7.54 14.27
N ASP A 57 -36.21 6.60 15.16
CA ASP A 57 -36.57 6.68 16.57
C ASP A 57 -35.93 7.90 17.24
N MET A 58 -34.64 8.16 16.98
CA MET A 58 -33.94 9.33 17.52
C MET A 58 -34.59 10.65 17.05
N ALA A 59 -34.99 10.75 15.79
CA ALA A 59 -35.57 11.96 15.23
C ALA A 59 -37.05 12.17 15.64
N ALA A 60 -37.87 11.18 15.32
CA ALA A 60 -39.34 11.33 15.42
C ALA A 60 -39.88 11.03 16.80
N GLU A 61 -39.42 9.97 17.45
CA GLU A 61 -39.95 9.53 18.73
C GLU A 61 -39.30 10.21 19.95
N LEU A 62 -37.98 10.30 19.94
CA LEU A 62 -37.19 10.85 21.04
C LEU A 62 -36.83 12.33 20.85
N ASN A 63 -37.00 12.90 19.67
CA ASN A 63 -36.65 14.27 19.30
C ASN A 63 -35.22 14.64 19.70
N LEU A 64 -34.26 13.78 19.36
CA LEU A 64 -32.82 13.90 19.65
C LEU A 64 -32.03 14.49 18.49
N THR A 65 -32.50 15.60 17.96
CA THR A 65 -31.82 16.38 16.92
C THR A 65 -30.52 17.00 17.46
N ASN A 66 -29.65 17.48 16.57
CA ASN A 66 -28.33 17.99 16.94
C ASN A 66 -28.36 19.19 17.92
N ASP A 67 -29.47 19.95 17.93
CA ASP A 67 -29.69 21.10 18.83
C ASP A 67 -30.15 20.71 20.25
N LYS A 68 -30.51 19.46 20.47
CA LYS A 68 -31.02 18.97 21.77
C LYS A 68 -29.88 18.36 22.60
N PRO A 69 -30.04 18.29 23.94
CA PRO A 69 -29.10 17.60 24.78
C PRO A 69 -29.05 16.10 24.49
N THR A 70 -27.87 15.49 24.66
CA THR A 70 -27.67 14.03 24.57
C THR A 70 -28.55 13.24 25.55
N ARG A 71 -28.86 12.01 25.22
CA ARG A 71 -29.60 11.06 26.10
C ARG A 71 -28.82 9.77 26.22
N LYS A 72 -29.05 9.05 27.33
CA LYS A 72 -28.42 7.74 27.56
C LYS A 72 -28.70 6.80 26.42
N SER A 73 -27.65 6.17 25.91
CA SER A 73 -27.74 5.19 24.81
C SER A 73 -28.69 4.06 25.13
N ALA A 74 -28.76 3.63 26.39
CA ALA A 74 -29.72 2.61 26.86
C ALA A 74 -31.18 3.00 26.64
N ARG A 75 -31.53 4.30 26.64
CA ARG A 75 -32.89 4.76 26.34
C ARG A 75 -33.22 4.60 24.86
N ILE A 76 -32.28 5.03 23.98
CA ILE A 76 -32.44 4.90 22.51
C ILE A 76 -32.57 3.43 22.16
N VAL A 77 -31.64 2.59 22.63
CA VAL A 77 -31.67 1.15 22.39
C VAL A 77 -32.95 0.50 22.85
N GLY A 78 -33.41 0.85 24.08
CA GLY A 78 -34.66 0.29 24.64
C GLY A 78 -35.90 0.69 23.86
N ASP A 79 -35.99 1.93 23.39
CA ASP A 79 -37.13 2.43 22.59
C ASP A 79 -37.15 1.75 21.19
N VAL A 80 -36.04 1.68 20.51
CA VAL A 80 -35.89 0.97 19.20
C VAL A 80 -36.28 -0.50 19.32
N LEU A 81 -35.84 -1.20 20.38
CA LEU A 81 -36.18 -2.60 20.62
C LEU A 81 -37.66 -2.80 20.86
N GLY A 82 -38.26 -1.94 21.67
CA GLY A 82 -39.65 -2.05 22.05
C GLY A 82 -40.63 -1.72 20.92
N LYS A 83 -40.23 -0.84 19.99
CA LYS A 83 -41.12 -0.32 18.95
C LYS A 83 -40.86 -0.92 17.56
N PHE A 84 -39.60 -1.12 17.17
CA PHE A 84 -39.24 -1.34 15.77
C PHE A 84 -38.37 -2.56 15.48
N HIS A 85 -37.46 -2.95 16.42
CA HIS A 85 -36.42 -3.93 16.12
C HIS A 85 -36.34 -5.08 17.13
N PRO A 86 -37.11 -6.18 16.96
CA PRO A 86 -37.26 -7.26 17.93
C PRO A 86 -36.07 -8.22 17.93
N HIS A 87 -34.85 -7.69 18.21
CA HIS A 87 -33.58 -8.45 18.25
C HIS A 87 -32.82 -8.11 19.54
N GLY A 88 -31.60 -8.64 19.69
CA GLY A 88 -30.78 -8.37 20.87
C GLY A 88 -30.33 -6.91 20.98
N ASP A 89 -30.28 -6.39 22.21
CA ASP A 89 -29.89 -5.02 22.56
C ASP A 89 -28.46 -4.68 22.09
N ILE A 90 -27.53 -5.65 22.16
CA ILE A 90 -26.15 -5.50 21.70
C ILE A 90 -26.11 -5.14 20.22
N SER A 91 -26.94 -5.77 19.39
CA SER A 91 -26.94 -5.52 17.94
C SER A 91 -27.35 -4.08 17.58
N VAL A 92 -28.33 -3.53 18.30
CA VAL A 92 -28.76 -2.14 18.12
C VAL A 92 -27.72 -1.16 18.66
N TYR A 93 -27.16 -1.46 19.84
CA TYR A 93 -26.14 -0.62 20.44
C TYR A 93 -24.86 -0.55 19.59
N GLU A 94 -24.35 -1.69 19.12
CA GLU A 94 -23.15 -1.73 18.26
C GLU A 94 -23.38 -1.02 16.91
N ALA A 95 -24.56 -1.14 16.32
CA ALA A 95 -24.93 -0.40 15.10
C ALA A 95 -24.90 1.13 15.35
N MET A 96 -25.47 1.59 16.46
CA MET A 96 -25.44 3.00 16.86
C MET A 96 -24.00 3.47 17.15
N VAL A 97 -23.22 2.66 17.87
CA VAL A 97 -21.81 2.96 18.18
C VAL A 97 -21.01 3.15 16.88
N ARG A 98 -21.17 2.26 15.91
CA ARG A 98 -20.47 2.36 14.63
C ARG A 98 -20.83 3.64 13.88
N MET A 99 -22.09 4.08 13.93
CA MET A 99 -22.52 5.36 13.32
C MET A 99 -21.92 6.60 13.98
N ALA A 100 -21.38 6.48 15.21
CA ALA A 100 -20.72 7.56 15.93
C ALA A 100 -19.18 7.55 15.78
N GLN A 101 -18.58 6.47 15.25
CA GLN A 101 -17.12 6.33 15.14
C GLN A 101 -16.58 7.02 13.91
N SER A 102 -15.73 8.03 14.10
CA SER A 102 -15.10 8.81 13.02
C SER A 102 -14.08 8.04 12.18
N TRP A 103 -13.57 6.91 12.67
CA TRP A 103 -12.68 5.99 11.96
C TRP A 103 -13.42 4.86 11.23
N SER A 104 -14.71 4.67 11.52
CA SER A 104 -15.57 3.67 10.86
C SER A 104 -16.45 4.28 9.78
N MET A 105 -16.92 5.51 9.98
CA MET A 105 -17.81 6.24 9.07
C MET A 105 -17.08 7.48 8.52
N ARG A 106 -17.12 7.68 7.21
CA ARG A 106 -16.54 8.86 6.59
C ARG A 106 -17.29 10.14 7.00
N TYR A 107 -18.63 10.02 7.12
CA TYR A 107 -19.54 11.03 7.65
C TYR A 107 -20.40 10.41 8.74
N PRO A 108 -20.00 10.53 10.03
CA PRO A 108 -20.77 10.00 11.16
C PRO A 108 -22.17 10.56 11.22
N LEU A 109 -23.16 9.71 11.55
CA LEU A 109 -24.57 10.05 11.63
C LEU A 109 -25.04 10.29 13.07
N VAL A 110 -24.28 9.81 14.05
CA VAL A 110 -24.58 9.93 15.48
C VAL A 110 -23.43 10.67 16.15
N GLU A 111 -23.76 11.60 17.04
CA GLU A 111 -22.81 12.24 17.95
C GLU A 111 -22.86 11.52 19.30
N GLY A 112 -21.74 10.90 19.66
CA GLY A 112 -21.58 10.15 20.90
C GLY A 112 -20.84 10.93 21.96
N GLN A 113 -21.30 10.82 23.22
CA GLN A 113 -20.60 11.33 24.40
C GLN A 113 -20.23 10.17 25.33
N GLY A 114 -18.94 10.03 25.62
CA GLY A 114 -18.39 8.95 26.41
C GLY A 114 -17.43 8.08 25.58
N ASN A 115 -17.19 6.84 26.02
CA ASN A 115 -16.32 5.92 25.32
C ASN A 115 -17.10 5.08 24.30
N PHE A 116 -16.90 5.37 23.02
CA PHE A 116 -17.45 4.64 21.86
C PHE A 116 -16.44 3.70 21.20
N GLY A 117 -15.40 3.28 21.94
CA GLY A 117 -14.32 2.43 21.41
C GLY A 117 -13.12 3.24 20.92
N SER A 118 -12.12 2.53 20.37
CA SER A 118 -10.92 3.12 19.80
C SER A 118 -10.44 2.36 18.56
N MET A 119 -9.48 2.94 17.83
CA MET A 119 -8.80 2.25 16.73
C MET A 119 -7.90 1.09 17.20
N ASP A 120 -7.63 1.00 18.50
CA ASP A 120 -6.92 -0.13 19.12
C ASP A 120 -7.80 -1.37 19.30
N GLY A 121 -9.10 -1.25 18.97
CA GLY A 121 -10.05 -2.33 19.13
C GLY A 121 -10.68 -2.41 20.49
N ASP A 122 -10.54 -1.37 21.32
CA ASP A 122 -11.25 -1.29 22.59
C ASP A 122 -12.76 -1.28 22.37
N SER A 123 -13.45 -2.06 23.17
CA SER A 123 -14.90 -2.10 23.15
C SER A 123 -15.50 -0.78 23.68
N PRO A 124 -16.66 -0.35 23.17
CA PRO A 124 -17.39 0.77 23.73
C PRO A 124 -17.78 0.48 25.17
N ALA A 125 -17.93 1.51 25.98
CA ALA A 125 -18.49 1.37 27.32
C ALA A 125 -19.93 0.88 27.23
N ALA A 126 -20.43 0.20 28.28
CA ALA A 126 -21.80 -0.26 28.30
C ALA A 126 -22.80 0.90 28.12
N MET A 127 -23.91 0.67 27.40
CA MET A 127 -24.89 1.67 26.96
C MET A 127 -25.49 2.54 28.09
N ARG A 128 -25.39 2.10 29.34
CA ARG A 128 -25.80 2.89 30.51
C ARG A 128 -24.87 4.05 30.86
N TYR A 129 -23.61 4.01 30.35
CA TYR A 129 -22.60 5.04 30.60
C TYR A 129 -22.49 6.04 29.44
N THR A 130 -22.77 5.62 28.23
CA THR A 130 -22.68 6.46 27.02
C THR A 130 -23.95 7.24 26.77
N GLU A 131 -23.83 8.37 26.07
CA GLU A 131 -24.94 9.20 25.63
C GLU A 131 -24.80 9.49 24.14
N ALA A 132 -25.94 9.71 23.49
CA ALA A 132 -25.94 9.98 22.06
C ALA A 132 -27.06 10.98 21.67
N ARG A 133 -26.84 11.64 20.53
CA ARG A 133 -27.84 12.41 19.77
C ARG A 133 -27.50 12.30 18.28
N MET A 134 -28.38 12.81 17.42
CA MET A 134 -28.08 12.88 15.99
C MET A 134 -26.96 13.88 15.71
N GLN A 135 -26.12 13.57 14.70
CA GLN A 135 -25.14 14.49 14.15
C GLN A 135 -25.84 15.50 13.23
N LYS A 136 -25.30 16.71 13.06
CA LYS A 136 -25.90 17.78 12.24
C LYS A 136 -26.21 17.36 10.81
N ILE A 137 -25.35 16.56 10.20
CA ILE A 137 -25.55 16.05 8.84
C ILE A 137 -26.78 15.13 8.74
N THR A 138 -27.20 14.50 9.83
CA THR A 138 -28.33 13.59 9.86
C THR A 138 -29.67 14.32 9.73
N ASP A 139 -29.74 15.62 10.02
CA ASP A 139 -30.93 16.44 9.76
C ASP A 139 -31.27 16.43 8.25
N GLU A 140 -30.28 16.41 7.38
CA GLU A 140 -30.48 16.32 5.91
C GLU A 140 -30.92 14.91 5.46
N VAL A 141 -30.66 13.88 6.27
CA VAL A 141 -31.15 12.52 6.01
C VAL A 141 -32.63 12.39 6.35
N MET A 142 -33.10 13.12 7.35
CA MET A 142 -34.48 13.10 7.85
C MET A 142 -35.37 14.20 7.26
N ALA A 143 -34.79 15.09 6.44
CA ALA A 143 -35.50 16.26 5.93
C ALA A 143 -36.77 15.88 5.17
N ASP A 144 -37.85 16.59 5.46
CA ASP A 144 -39.16 16.45 4.80
C ASP A 144 -39.85 15.07 5.03
N ILE A 145 -39.48 14.28 6.02
CA ILE A 145 -40.07 12.95 6.30
C ILE A 145 -41.59 13.06 6.63
N GLU A 146 -42.01 14.17 7.23
CA GLU A 146 -43.40 14.43 7.60
C GLU A 146 -44.28 14.85 6.39
N LYS A 147 -43.69 15.06 5.22
CA LYS A 147 -44.39 15.54 4.01
C LYS A 147 -44.81 14.44 3.04
N GLU A 148 -45.09 13.25 3.52
CA GLU A 148 -45.47 12.07 2.70
C GLU A 148 -44.50 11.74 1.56
N THR A 149 -43.22 12.04 1.77
CA THR A 149 -42.16 11.87 0.77
C THR A 149 -41.72 10.43 0.56
N ILE A 150 -42.07 9.53 1.46
CA ILE A 150 -41.67 8.14 1.49
C ILE A 150 -42.85 7.20 1.76
N ASP A 151 -42.62 5.90 1.52
CA ASP A 151 -43.59 4.87 1.85
C ASP A 151 -43.39 4.39 3.28
N TRP A 152 -44.49 4.06 3.93
CA TRP A 152 -44.52 3.59 5.32
C TRP A 152 -44.88 2.11 5.37
N GLY A 153 -44.22 1.34 6.19
CA GLY A 153 -44.60 -0.03 6.55
C GLY A 153 -45.15 -0.12 7.96
N LEU A 154 -45.64 -1.29 8.32
CA LEU A 154 -45.98 -1.60 9.69
C LEU A 154 -44.74 -2.20 10.39
N ASN A 155 -44.60 -1.92 11.69
CA ASN A 155 -43.58 -2.54 12.53
C ASN A 155 -43.89 -4.04 12.77
N PHE A 156 -43.06 -4.74 13.55
CA PHE A 156 -43.16 -6.19 13.74
C PHE A 156 -44.44 -6.69 14.43
N ASP A 157 -45.16 -5.84 15.12
CA ASP A 157 -46.42 -6.18 15.83
C ASP A 157 -47.68 -5.46 15.26
N ASP A 158 -47.51 -4.82 14.10
CA ASP A 158 -48.54 -4.06 13.37
C ASP A 158 -49.17 -2.89 14.17
N THR A 159 -48.51 -2.43 15.21
CA THR A 159 -49.04 -1.35 16.07
C THR A 159 -48.59 0.04 15.65
N LEU A 160 -47.41 0.15 15.06
CA LEU A 160 -46.79 1.41 14.65
C LEU A 160 -46.36 1.39 13.16
N LYS A 161 -46.21 2.56 12.59
CA LYS A 161 -45.65 2.72 11.27
C LYS A 161 -44.16 2.99 11.37
N GLU A 162 -43.38 2.37 10.48
CA GLU A 162 -41.95 2.64 10.31
C GLU A 162 -41.65 3.02 8.86
N PRO A 163 -40.64 3.88 8.61
CA PRO A 163 -40.26 4.24 7.25
C PRO A 163 -39.58 3.06 6.54
N THR A 164 -40.00 2.79 5.30
CA THR A 164 -39.36 1.77 4.46
C THR A 164 -38.05 2.24 3.89
N VAL A 165 -37.89 3.57 3.70
CA VAL A 165 -36.73 4.29 3.22
C VAL A 165 -36.72 5.69 3.81
N LEU A 166 -35.58 6.33 3.97
CA LEU A 166 -35.49 7.74 4.40
C LEU A 166 -35.37 8.69 3.20
N PRO A 167 -35.94 9.92 3.31
CA PRO A 167 -35.94 10.91 2.21
C PRO A 167 -34.61 11.64 2.09
N THR A 168 -33.50 10.95 2.27
CA THR A 168 -32.16 11.52 2.39
C THR A 168 -31.78 12.44 1.23
N ARG A 169 -31.23 13.63 1.55
CA ARG A 169 -30.62 14.54 0.59
C ARG A 169 -29.16 14.19 0.28
N ILE A 170 -28.58 13.23 1.03
CA ILE A 170 -27.18 12.85 0.94
C ILE A 170 -27.09 11.45 0.34
N PRO A 171 -26.20 11.20 -0.64
CA PRO A 171 -25.96 9.88 -1.22
C PRO A 171 -25.20 8.96 -0.27
N LEU A 172 -25.84 8.59 0.87
CA LEU A 172 -25.19 7.90 2.00
C LEU A 172 -24.49 6.60 1.60
N LEU A 173 -25.07 5.85 0.64
CA LEU A 173 -24.48 4.59 0.19
C LEU A 173 -23.09 4.79 -0.42
N LEU A 174 -22.91 5.85 -1.18
CA LEU A 174 -21.60 6.19 -1.78
C LEU A 174 -20.67 6.84 -0.77
N VAL A 175 -21.16 7.79 0.03
CA VAL A 175 -20.24 8.56 0.91
C VAL A 175 -19.80 7.80 2.16
N ASN A 176 -20.63 6.90 2.70
CA ASN A 176 -20.28 6.10 3.88
C ASN A 176 -19.98 4.62 3.56
N GLY A 177 -20.38 4.17 2.36
CA GLY A 177 -20.29 2.76 2.03
C GLY A 177 -21.18 1.87 2.88
N ALA A 178 -21.04 0.58 2.72
CA ALA A 178 -21.73 -0.43 3.54
C ALA A 178 -20.97 -1.76 3.50
N SER A 179 -20.98 -2.50 4.60
CA SER A 179 -20.44 -3.87 4.63
C SER A 179 -21.46 -4.79 5.28
N GLY A 180 -21.67 -5.99 4.73
CA GLY A 180 -22.61 -6.95 5.29
C GLY A 180 -22.49 -8.32 4.67
N ILE A 181 -22.73 -9.36 5.47
CA ILE A 181 -22.70 -10.75 5.05
C ILE A 181 -24.12 -11.29 5.09
N ALA A 182 -24.65 -11.66 3.92
CA ALA A 182 -25.95 -12.30 3.76
C ALA A 182 -25.77 -13.78 3.41
N VAL A 183 -26.86 -14.48 3.16
CA VAL A 183 -26.82 -15.86 2.71
C VAL A 183 -26.49 -15.90 1.21
N GLY A 184 -25.39 -16.54 0.86
CA GLY A 184 -24.97 -16.70 -0.54
C GLY A 184 -24.35 -15.45 -1.19
N MET A 185 -24.28 -14.31 -0.48
CA MET A 185 -23.69 -13.07 -0.98
C MET A 185 -23.20 -12.18 0.15
N ALA A 186 -22.29 -11.25 -0.17
CA ALA A 186 -21.80 -10.23 0.75
C ALA A 186 -21.69 -8.89 0.03
N THR A 187 -21.93 -7.82 0.73
CA THR A 187 -21.65 -6.47 0.25
C THR A 187 -20.44 -5.89 0.99
N ASN A 188 -19.60 -5.16 0.26
CA ASN A 188 -18.48 -4.43 0.83
C ASN A 188 -18.22 -3.20 -0.05
N MET A 189 -18.87 -2.11 0.28
CA MET A 189 -18.84 -0.86 -0.46
C MET A 189 -17.92 0.12 0.22
N ALA A 190 -17.00 0.70 -0.53
CA ALA A 190 -16.07 1.69 -0.02
C ALA A 190 -16.74 3.05 0.17
N PRO A 191 -16.34 3.85 1.17
CA PRO A 191 -16.75 5.23 1.33
C PRO A 191 -16.07 6.14 0.31
N HIS A 192 -16.72 7.28 -0.04
CA HIS A 192 -16.22 8.27 -0.99
C HIS A 192 -16.36 9.69 -0.44
N ASN A 193 -15.63 10.63 -1.02
CA ASN A 193 -15.72 12.04 -0.67
C ASN A 193 -17.06 12.63 -1.11
N LEU A 194 -17.72 13.38 -0.22
CA LEU A 194 -19.04 13.97 -0.47
C LEU A 194 -19.03 14.93 -1.64
N SER A 195 -18.03 15.81 -1.73
CA SER A 195 -17.93 16.79 -2.80
C SER A 195 -17.79 16.13 -4.17
N GLU A 196 -16.96 15.09 -4.27
CA GLU A 196 -16.78 14.32 -5.51
C GLU A 196 -18.06 13.60 -5.94
N VAL A 197 -18.79 13.02 -4.99
CA VAL A 197 -20.05 12.31 -5.28
C VAL A 197 -21.17 13.27 -5.68
N VAL A 198 -21.26 14.43 -5.03
CA VAL A 198 -22.21 15.47 -5.40
C VAL A 198 -21.93 15.97 -6.81
N ASP A 199 -20.67 16.25 -7.15
CA ASP A 199 -20.29 16.67 -8.50
C ASP A 199 -20.65 15.62 -9.56
N ALA A 200 -20.48 14.34 -9.25
CA ALA A 200 -20.91 13.26 -10.13
C ALA A 200 -22.44 13.17 -10.28
N CYS A 201 -23.20 13.40 -9.20
CA CYS A 201 -24.66 13.45 -9.27
C CYS A 201 -25.13 14.63 -10.13
N VAL A 202 -24.53 15.80 -9.99
CA VAL A 202 -24.83 16.97 -10.82
C VAL A 202 -24.49 16.69 -12.29
N ALA A 203 -23.31 16.13 -12.56
CA ALA A 203 -22.91 15.77 -13.93
C ALA A 203 -23.88 14.74 -14.58
N TYR A 204 -24.36 13.77 -13.80
CA TYR A 204 -25.36 12.81 -14.25
C TYR A 204 -26.72 13.47 -14.55
N ILE A 205 -27.15 14.41 -13.71
CA ILE A 205 -28.41 15.17 -13.97
C ILE A 205 -28.30 15.99 -15.27
N ASP A 206 -27.09 16.58 -15.53
CA ASP A 206 -26.85 17.35 -16.75
C ASP A 206 -26.84 16.47 -18.03
N ASN A 207 -26.33 15.25 -17.91
CA ASN A 207 -26.25 14.29 -19.01
C ASN A 207 -26.55 12.86 -18.49
N PRO A 208 -27.82 12.42 -18.45
CA PRO A 208 -28.18 11.07 -18.01
C PRO A 208 -27.62 9.94 -18.89
N GLU A 209 -27.29 10.24 -20.15
CA GLU A 209 -26.72 9.28 -21.09
C GLU A 209 -25.20 9.18 -21.01
N CYS A 210 -24.55 9.92 -20.07
CA CYS A 210 -23.08 9.84 -19.88
C CYS A 210 -22.61 8.41 -19.65
N GLU A 211 -21.42 8.08 -20.12
CA GLU A 211 -20.80 6.78 -19.82
C GLU A 211 -20.28 6.74 -18.39
N CYS A 212 -20.20 5.54 -17.79
CA CYS A 212 -19.69 5.40 -16.42
C CYS A 212 -18.26 5.94 -16.28
N GLU A 213 -17.47 5.87 -17.34
CA GLU A 213 -16.08 6.39 -17.39
C GLU A 213 -16.01 7.92 -17.27
N GLU A 214 -17.02 8.65 -17.74
CA GLU A 214 -17.08 10.11 -17.59
C GLU A 214 -17.24 10.52 -16.12
N LEU A 215 -17.96 9.74 -15.33
CA LEU A 215 -18.14 9.99 -13.90
C LEU A 215 -16.86 9.80 -13.09
N LEU A 216 -15.88 9.04 -13.61
CA LEU A 216 -14.55 8.91 -12.98
C LEU A 216 -13.77 10.23 -12.97
N ASN A 217 -14.12 11.20 -13.80
CA ASN A 217 -13.52 12.53 -13.74
C ASN A 217 -13.88 13.27 -12.46
N TYR A 218 -15.03 12.95 -11.88
CA TYR A 218 -15.55 13.55 -10.65
C TYR A 218 -15.23 12.69 -9.43
N VAL A 219 -15.60 11.41 -9.43
CA VAL A 219 -15.29 10.47 -8.34
C VAL A 219 -13.96 9.80 -8.64
N LYS A 220 -12.90 10.30 -8.01
CA LYS A 220 -11.54 9.82 -8.25
C LYS A 220 -11.28 8.43 -7.64
N GLY A 221 -12.04 8.04 -6.63
CA GLY A 221 -11.90 6.75 -5.95
C GLY A 221 -12.39 6.79 -4.50
N PRO A 222 -12.28 5.68 -3.77
CA PRO A 222 -12.60 5.63 -2.35
C PRO A 222 -11.90 6.71 -1.54
N ASP A 223 -12.55 7.18 -0.49
CA ASP A 223 -12.02 8.15 0.47
C ASP A 223 -12.25 7.61 1.89
N PHE A 224 -11.26 6.95 2.44
CA PHE A 224 -11.40 6.24 3.71
C PHE A 224 -11.33 7.18 4.91
N PRO A 225 -12.13 6.95 5.96
CA PRO A 225 -12.15 7.80 7.16
C PRO A 225 -10.80 7.87 7.88
N THR A 226 -9.97 6.83 7.78
CA THR A 226 -8.64 6.75 8.38
C THR A 226 -7.53 7.34 7.51
N GLY A 227 -7.86 7.94 6.34
CA GLY A 227 -6.89 8.44 5.38
C GLY A 227 -6.18 7.32 4.65
N ALA A 228 -4.87 7.25 4.81
CA ALA A 228 -3.97 6.31 4.17
C ALA A 228 -3.84 6.51 2.64
N ILE A 229 -2.95 5.76 2.02
CA ILE A 229 -2.62 5.90 0.59
C ILE A 229 -3.28 4.76 -0.19
N ILE A 230 -4.03 5.10 -1.22
CA ILE A 230 -4.51 4.15 -2.23
C ILE A 230 -3.39 3.95 -3.24
N TYR A 231 -2.90 2.71 -3.34
CA TYR A 231 -1.73 2.37 -4.14
C TYR A 231 -2.11 1.59 -5.40
N GLY A 232 -1.94 2.24 -6.56
CA GLY A 232 -2.38 1.72 -7.86
C GLY A 232 -3.86 1.99 -8.14
N TYR A 233 -4.14 2.49 -9.34
CA TYR A 233 -5.49 2.95 -9.73
C TYR A 233 -6.33 1.88 -10.43
N GLU A 234 -5.72 0.82 -10.97
CA GLU A 234 -6.43 -0.18 -11.78
C GLU A 234 -7.57 -0.84 -11.01
N GLY A 235 -7.30 -1.26 -9.76
CA GLY A 235 -8.34 -1.86 -8.91
C GLY A 235 -9.45 -0.90 -8.51
N VAL A 236 -9.16 0.40 -8.41
CA VAL A 236 -10.16 1.46 -8.18
C VAL A 236 -11.05 1.63 -9.40
N ARG A 237 -10.44 1.73 -10.58
CA ARG A 237 -11.14 1.85 -11.85
C ARG A 237 -12.05 0.65 -12.10
N GLU A 238 -11.56 -0.56 -11.89
CA GLU A 238 -12.35 -1.79 -12.01
C GLU A 238 -13.56 -1.76 -11.05
N ALA A 239 -13.34 -1.37 -9.78
CA ALA A 239 -14.39 -1.30 -8.77
C ALA A 239 -15.51 -0.32 -9.15
N LEU A 240 -15.18 0.86 -9.66
CA LEU A 240 -16.15 1.89 -10.04
C LEU A 240 -16.91 1.54 -11.32
N LEU A 241 -16.25 0.91 -12.29
CA LEU A 241 -16.85 0.52 -13.57
C LEU A 241 -17.70 -0.74 -13.50
N THR A 242 -17.31 -1.72 -12.69
CA THR A 242 -17.97 -3.05 -12.67
C THR A 242 -18.71 -3.35 -11.38
N GLY A 243 -18.52 -2.54 -10.34
CA GLY A 243 -19.01 -2.81 -8.98
C GLY A 243 -18.16 -3.83 -8.20
N ARG A 244 -17.05 -4.36 -8.78
CA ARG A 244 -16.11 -5.25 -8.14
C ARG A 244 -14.69 -4.82 -8.45
N GLY A 245 -13.82 -4.90 -7.43
CA GLY A 245 -12.41 -4.57 -7.63
C GLY A 245 -11.63 -4.75 -6.34
N ARG A 246 -10.30 -4.66 -6.44
CA ARG A 246 -9.40 -4.76 -5.32
C ARG A 246 -8.62 -3.47 -5.15
N VAL A 247 -8.97 -2.68 -4.16
CA VAL A 247 -8.27 -1.44 -3.81
C VAL A 247 -7.16 -1.76 -2.82
N VAL A 248 -5.92 -1.45 -3.18
CA VAL A 248 -4.76 -1.63 -2.29
C VAL A 248 -4.57 -0.35 -1.49
N MET A 249 -4.49 -0.49 -0.17
CA MET A 249 -4.26 0.62 0.77
C MET A 249 -2.92 0.42 1.45
N ARG A 250 -2.15 1.50 1.58
CA ARG A 250 -0.90 1.56 2.34
C ARG A 250 -1.00 2.59 3.45
N ALA A 251 -0.39 2.29 4.59
CA ALA A 251 -0.19 3.25 5.66
C ALA A 251 0.60 4.46 5.15
N LYS A 252 0.29 5.65 5.65
CA LYS A 252 1.09 6.85 5.42
C LYS A 252 2.27 6.81 6.37
N THR A 253 3.47 6.86 5.80
CA THR A 253 4.71 6.70 6.55
C THR A 253 5.71 7.78 6.18
N GLU A 254 6.45 8.27 7.16
CA GLU A 254 7.54 9.23 7.00
C GLU A 254 8.80 8.66 7.63
N ILE A 255 9.97 8.98 7.06
CA ILE A 255 11.25 8.60 7.62
C ILE A 255 11.82 9.81 8.34
N GLU A 256 12.00 9.67 9.64
CA GLU A 256 12.58 10.70 10.49
C GLU A 256 13.90 10.22 11.11
N HIS A 257 14.65 11.15 11.69
CA HIS A 257 15.86 10.86 12.45
C HIS A 257 15.63 11.18 13.92
N THR A 258 15.96 10.25 14.79
CA THR A 258 15.94 10.49 16.23
C THR A 258 17.05 11.44 16.65
N ALA A 259 16.97 12.02 17.85
CA ALA A 259 18.01 12.86 18.42
C ALA A 259 19.38 12.16 18.52
N SER A 260 19.41 10.82 18.51
CA SER A 260 20.62 9.98 18.48
C SER A 260 21.13 9.69 17.06
N GLY A 261 20.54 10.27 16.01
CA GLY A 261 20.93 10.07 14.61
C GLY A 261 20.50 8.74 14.00
N ARG A 262 19.60 8.00 14.65
CA ARG A 262 19.03 6.75 14.08
C ARG A 262 17.83 7.07 13.22
N GLU A 263 17.68 6.38 12.11
CA GLU A 263 16.46 6.43 11.33
C GLU A 263 15.29 5.78 12.08
N CYS A 264 14.12 6.35 11.94
CA CYS A 264 12.87 5.78 12.40
C CYS A 264 11.79 5.93 11.33
N ILE A 265 10.89 4.97 11.27
CA ILE A 265 9.71 5.00 10.43
C ILE A 265 8.54 5.45 11.30
N VAL A 266 7.95 6.59 10.95
CA VAL A 266 6.79 7.15 11.64
C VAL A 266 5.55 6.86 10.81
N ILE A 267 4.54 6.24 11.43
CA ILE A 267 3.26 5.92 10.80
C ILE A 267 2.22 6.89 11.35
N THR A 268 1.63 7.70 10.49
CA THR A 268 0.61 8.70 10.83
C THR A 268 -0.80 8.26 10.47
N GLU A 269 -0.96 7.38 9.50
CA GLU A 269 -2.24 6.85 9.05
C GLU A 269 -2.12 5.36 8.73
N ILE A 270 -3.15 4.59 9.08
CA ILE A 270 -3.22 3.15 8.80
C ILE A 270 -4.35 2.82 7.84
N PRO A 271 -4.27 1.71 7.10
CA PRO A 271 -5.33 1.29 6.20
C PRO A 271 -6.68 1.11 6.92
N TYR A 272 -7.76 1.42 6.20
CA TYR A 272 -9.12 1.30 6.73
C TYR A 272 -9.42 -0.11 7.22
N MET A 273 -10.14 -0.23 8.34
CA MET A 273 -10.51 -1.47 9.04
C MET A 273 -9.33 -2.24 9.63
N VAL A 274 -8.14 -1.68 9.69
CA VAL A 274 -6.99 -2.27 10.39
C VAL A 274 -7.02 -1.87 11.86
N ASN A 275 -6.87 -2.86 12.75
CA ASN A 275 -6.71 -2.63 14.19
C ASN A 275 -5.26 -2.26 14.48
N LYS A 276 -5.05 -1.09 15.12
CA LYS A 276 -3.71 -0.54 15.40
C LYS A 276 -2.91 -1.44 16.35
N ALA A 277 -3.50 -1.86 17.45
CA ALA A 277 -2.82 -2.68 18.46
C ALA A 277 -2.46 -4.07 17.92
N GLU A 278 -3.35 -4.72 17.16
CA GLU A 278 -3.07 -6.00 16.51
C GLU A 278 -1.97 -5.88 15.45
N MET A 279 -1.95 -4.77 14.70
CA MET A 279 -0.91 -4.51 13.72
C MET A 279 0.47 -4.37 14.39
N ILE A 280 0.58 -3.59 15.47
CA ILE A 280 1.81 -3.43 16.25
C ILE A 280 2.27 -4.78 16.81
N LYS A 281 1.36 -5.56 17.38
CA LYS A 281 1.63 -6.91 17.87
C LYS A 281 2.15 -7.81 16.76
N ARG A 282 1.53 -7.78 15.59
CA ARG A 282 1.97 -8.58 14.43
C ARG A 282 3.38 -8.22 13.98
N ILE A 283 3.73 -6.92 13.99
CA ILE A 283 5.10 -6.49 13.68
C ILE A 283 6.08 -7.03 14.72
N ALA A 284 5.74 -6.95 16.02
CA ALA A 284 6.58 -7.47 17.10
C ALA A 284 6.77 -9.00 16.97
N ASP A 285 5.72 -9.74 16.64
CA ASP A 285 5.80 -11.20 16.42
C ASP A 285 6.78 -11.53 15.27
N LEU A 286 6.72 -10.81 14.16
CA LEU A 286 7.63 -11.01 13.02
C LEU A 286 9.09 -10.68 13.35
N ILE A 287 9.34 -9.71 14.22
CA ILE A 287 10.67 -9.41 14.73
C ILE A 287 11.18 -10.58 15.59
N ASN A 288 10.35 -11.09 16.51
CA ASN A 288 10.69 -12.23 17.37
C ASN A 288 10.93 -13.51 16.56
N GLU A 289 10.16 -13.73 15.50
CA GLU A 289 10.33 -14.82 14.55
C GLU A 289 11.54 -14.65 13.62
N LYS A 290 12.25 -13.53 13.71
CA LYS A 290 13.40 -13.16 12.84
C LYS A 290 13.06 -13.08 11.35
N LYS A 291 11.80 -12.82 11.02
CA LYS A 291 11.35 -12.59 9.64
C LYS A 291 11.61 -11.17 9.17
N ILE A 292 11.67 -10.24 10.11
CA ILE A 292 12.07 -8.84 9.88
C ILE A 292 13.27 -8.55 10.77
N ASP A 293 14.38 -8.16 10.17
CA ASP A 293 15.54 -7.61 10.86
C ASP A 293 15.61 -6.09 10.65
N GLY A 294 16.46 -5.42 11.42
CA GLY A 294 16.65 -3.97 11.29
C GLY A 294 15.80 -3.12 12.24
N ILE A 295 14.79 -3.66 12.92
CA ILE A 295 13.98 -2.92 13.90
C ILE A 295 14.60 -3.08 15.30
N SER A 296 14.73 -1.96 16.03
CA SER A 296 15.20 -1.94 17.42
C SER A 296 14.04 -2.09 18.39
N TYR A 297 13.04 -1.20 18.32
CA TYR A 297 11.81 -1.24 19.10
C TYR A 297 10.70 -0.40 18.44
N ILE A 298 9.47 -0.57 18.91
CA ILE A 298 8.27 0.11 18.42
C ILE A 298 7.64 0.85 19.60
N ASN A 299 7.31 2.12 19.40
CA ASN A 299 6.54 2.94 20.33
C ASN A 299 5.23 3.36 19.68
N ASP A 300 4.15 3.34 20.45
CA ASP A 300 2.91 4.03 20.13
C ASP A 300 2.88 5.35 20.88
N GLU A 301 3.00 6.43 20.16
CA GLU A 301 3.01 7.80 20.66
C GLU A 301 1.72 8.54 20.30
N SER A 302 0.69 7.79 19.88
CA SER A 302 -0.60 8.37 19.48
C SER A 302 -1.26 9.12 20.63
N ASP A 303 -1.73 10.32 20.36
CA ASP A 303 -2.39 11.19 21.34
C ASP A 303 -3.65 11.86 20.74
N ARG A 304 -4.13 12.93 21.39
CA ARG A 304 -5.28 13.72 20.92
C ARG A 304 -5.02 14.49 19.62
N GLN A 305 -3.76 14.70 19.24
CA GLN A 305 -3.38 15.41 18.01
C GLN A 305 -3.40 14.47 16.81
N GLY A 306 -3.32 13.16 17.03
CA GLY A 306 -3.39 12.17 15.96
C GLY A 306 -2.66 10.87 16.28
N MET A 307 -2.65 9.99 15.28
CA MET A 307 -1.92 8.73 15.33
C MET A 307 -0.43 8.99 15.06
N ARG A 308 0.42 8.40 15.88
CA ARG A 308 1.87 8.41 15.70
C ARG A 308 2.48 7.11 16.24
N ILE A 309 2.81 6.19 15.34
CA ILE A 309 3.51 4.96 15.69
C ILE A 309 4.94 5.10 15.18
N VAL A 310 5.93 4.97 16.07
CA VAL A 310 7.34 5.17 15.78
C VAL A 310 8.07 3.84 15.82
N ILE A 311 8.61 3.41 14.69
CA ILE A 311 9.43 2.20 14.55
C ILE A 311 10.89 2.65 14.47
N ILE A 312 11.65 2.44 15.55
CA ILE A 312 13.06 2.84 15.63
C ILE A 312 13.94 1.73 15.07
N LEU A 313 14.80 2.09 14.13
CA LEU A 313 15.65 1.16 13.42
C LEU A 313 16.99 0.94 14.15
N LYS A 314 17.64 -0.17 13.85
CA LYS A 314 19.04 -0.42 14.24
C LYS A 314 19.96 0.47 13.41
N GLN A 315 21.16 0.73 13.89
CA GLN A 315 22.10 1.69 13.31
C GLN A 315 22.52 1.37 11.86
N ASP A 316 22.46 0.10 11.50
CA ASP A 316 22.88 -0.47 10.22
C ASP A 316 21.67 -0.95 9.38
N ALA A 317 20.46 -0.54 9.72
CA ALA A 317 19.26 -0.87 8.98
C ALA A 317 18.88 0.27 8.04
N VAL A 318 18.44 -0.08 6.84
CA VAL A 318 17.96 0.85 5.83
C VAL A 318 16.44 0.95 5.92
N ALA A 319 15.91 2.13 6.21
CA ALA A 319 14.49 2.36 6.48
C ALA A 319 13.59 1.84 5.36
N ASN A 320 13.92 2.11 4.10
CA ASN A 320 13.12 1.70 2.95
C ASN A 320 13.03 0.17 2.79
N VAL A 321 14.11 -0.56 3.06
CA VAL A 321 14.13 -2.03 2.99
C VAL A 321 13.25 -2.63 4.08
N VAL A 322 13.32 -2.07 5.29
CA VAL A 322 12.47 -2.48 6.40
C VAL A 322 11.00 -2.16 6.08
N LEU A 323 10.71 -0.96 5.57
CA LEU A 323 9.37 -0.53 5.21
C LEU A 323 8.74 -1.43 4.14
N ASN A 324 9.47 -1.77 3.09
CA ASN A 324 8.99 -2.70 2.06
C ASN A 324 8.70 -4.10 2.62
N THR A 325 9.54 -4.56 3.55
CA THR A 325 9.31 -5.82 4.24
C THR A 325 8.06 -5.77 5.13
N LEU A 326 7.82 -4.64 5.78
CA LEU A 326 6.61 -4.38 6.57
C LEU A 326 5.36 -4.38 5.69
N TYR A 327 5.36 -3.68 4.55
CA TYR A 327 4.24 -3.69 3.60
C TYR A 327 3.90 -5.08 3.09
N LYS A 328 4.91 -5.92 2.85
CA LYS A 328 4.71 -7.29 2.35
C LYS A 328 4.14 -8.24 3.39
N ASN A 329 4.47 -8.08 4.68
CA ASN A 329 4.22 -9.09 5.70
C ASN A 329 3.24 -8.65 6.81
N THR A 330 2.79 -7.39 6.79
CA THR A 330 1.94 -6.81 7.84
C THR A 330 0.74 -6.07 7.25
N PRO A 331 -0.30 -5.75 8.06
CA PRO A 331 -1.43 -4.93 7.64
C PRO A 331 -1.11 -3.47 7.29
N LEU A 332 0.16 -3.03 7.36
CA LEU A 332 0.56 -1.72 6.83
C LEU A 332 0.26 -1.56 5.34
N GLN A 333 0.21 -2.66 4.60
CA GLN A 333 -0.45 -2.74 3.31
C GLN A 333 -1.58 -3.74 3.40
N SER A 334 -2.79 -3.31 3.11
CA SER A 334 -4.00 -4.13 3.10
C SER A 334 -4.76 -3.93 1.80
N SER A 335 -5.68 -4.82 1.50
CA SER A 335 -6.55 -4.66 0.32
C SER A 335 -8.00 -4.67 0.73
N PHE A 336 -8.77 -3.70 0.22
CA PHE A 336 -10.21 -3.63 0.33
C PHE A 336 -10.84 -4.25 -0.91
N ALA A 337 -11.51 -5.40 -0.73
CA ALA A 337 -12.23 -6.06 -1.82
C ALA A 337 -13.59 -5.41 -1.98
N VAL A 338 -13.74 -4.57 -2.99
CA VAL A 338 -15.01 -3.92 -3.32
C VAL A 338 -15.98 -4.92 -3.92
N ASN A 339 -17.22 -4.92 -3.43
CA ASN A 339 -18.34 -5.68 -3.97
C ASN A 339 -19.64 -4.91 -3.71
N ASN A 340 -20.08 -4.13 -4.69
CA ASN A 340 -21.17 -3.17 -4.56
C ASN A 340 -22.54 -3.83 -4.75
N ILE A 341 -22.97 -4.64 -3.78
CA ILE A 341 -24.28 -5.26 -3.78
C ILE A 341 -25.22 -4.47 -2.87
N ALA A 342 -26.32 -3.97 -3.42
CA ALA A 342 -27.39 -3.29 -2.68
C ALA A 342 -28.77 -3.76 -3.12
N LEU A 343 -29.80 -3.44 -2.35
CA LEU A 343 -31.19 -3.76 -2.67
C LEU A 343 -31.78 -2.70 -3.59
N VAL A 344 -32.21 -3.11 -4.78
CA VAL A 344 -32.99 -2.33 -5.73
C VAL A 344 -34.40 -2.93 -5.78
N ASN A 345 -35.38 -2.20 -5.29
CA ASN A 345 -36.76 -2.69 -5.18
C ASN A 345 -36.85 -4.07 -4.47
N GLY A 346 -36.10 -4.21 -3.35
CA GLY A 346 -36.08 -5.44 -2.55
C GLY A 346 -35.31 -6.61 -3.15
N ARG A 347 -34.59 -6.42 -4.28
CA ARG A 347 -33.76 -7.44 -4.93
C ARG A 347 -32.29 -7.07 -4.90
N PRO A 348 -31.39 -7.97 -4.51
CA PRO A 348 -29.97 -7.70 -4.51
C PRO A 348 -29.44 -7.59 -5.94
N GLN A 349 -28.70 -6.52 -6.22
CA GLN A 349 -28.05 -6.26 -7.51
C GLN A 349 -26.63 -5.79 -7.30
N LEU A 350 -25.73 -6.16 -8.21
CA LEU A 350 -24.38 -5.63 -8.31
C LEU A 350 -24.44 -4.33 -9.11
N LEU A 351 -23.93 -3.25 -8.54
CA LEU A 351 -24.09 -1.89 -9.08
C LEU A 351 -22.72 -1.26 -9.35
N ASN A 352 -22.59 -0.61 -10.49
CA ASN A 352 -21.44 0.24 -10.80
C ASN A 352 -21.68 1.68 -10.30
N LEU A 353 -20.72 2.58 -10.51
CA LEU A 353 -20.83 3.97 -10.08
C LEU A 353 -22.05 4.69 -10.70
N LYS A 354 -22.27 4.53 -12.00
CA LYS A 354 -23.40 5.16 -12.70
C LYS A 354 -24.74 4.67 -12.15
N ASP A 355 -24.87 3.36 -11.89
CA ASP A 355 -26.09 2.79 -11.31
C ASP A 355 -26.39 3.35 -9.92
N LEU A 356 -25.35 3.48 -9.06
CA LEU A 356 -25.51 4.04 -7.71
C LEU A 356 -25.95 5.49 -7.75
N VAL A 357 -25.33 6.29 -8.61
CA VAL A 357 -25.71 7.71 -8.81
C VAL A 357 -27.14 7.81 -9.36
N ARG A 358 -27.48 7.02 -10.38
CA ARG A 358 -28.81 6.99 -10.96
C ARG A 358 -29.90 6.71 -9.92
N HIS A 359 -29.77 5.63 -9.18
CA HIS A 359 -30.79 5.25 -8.19
C HIS A 359 -30.94 6.28 -7.07
N PHE A 360 -29.85 6.95 -6.68
CA PHE A 360 -29.95 8.06 -5.73
C PHE A 360 -30.69 9.26 -6.35
N VAL A 361 -30.34 9.69 -7.56
CA VAL A 361 -31.00 10.80 -8.24
C VAL A 361 -32.51 10.50 -8.51
N ASP A 362 -32.81 9.29 -8.93
CA ASP A 362 -34.21 8.84 -9.12
C ASP A 362 -34.99 8.91 -7.79
N HIS A 363 -34.40 8.48 -6.69
CA HIS A 363 -35.00 8.60 -5.37
C HIS A 363 -35.20 10.06 -4.95
N ARG A 364 -34.22 10.93 -5.17
CA ARG A 364 -34.37 12.37 -4.89
C ARG A 364 -35.48 13.00 -5.74
N HIS A 365 -35.58 12.61 -6.99
CA HIS A 365 -36.64 13.06 -7.88
C HIS A 365 -38.01 12.69 -7.31
N ASP A 366 -38.22 11.42 -6.91
CA ASP A 366 -39.50 10.99 -6.32
C ASP A 366 -39.82 11.76 -5.02
N VAL A 367 -38.80 11.98 -4.15
CA VAL A 367 -38.97 12.78 -2.92
C VAL A 367 -39.37 14.22 -3.23
N VAL A 368 -38.72 14.89 -4.19
CA VAL A 368 -39.04 16.28 -4.58
C VAL A 368 -40.45 16.39 -5.14
N VAL A 369 -40.86 15.45 -5.99
CA VAL A 369 -42.22 15.42 -6.58
C VAL A 369 -43.27 15.21 -5.49
N ARG A 370 -43.07 14.24 -4.57
CA ARG A 370 -44.01 13.99 -3.47
C ARG A 370 -44.11 15.18 -2.53
N ARG A 371 -42.99 15.77 -2.16
CA ARG A 371 -42.89 16.98 -1.33
C ARG A 371 -43.65 18.14 -1.95
N SER A 372 -43.39 18.43 -3.23
CA SER A 372 -44.03 19.51 -3.94
C SER A 372 -45.54 19.30 -4.04
N ARG A 373 -45.98 18.05 -4.19
CA ARG A 373 -47.44 17.70 -4.19
C ARG A 373 -48.05 17.92 -2.82
N PHE A 374 -47.38 17.52 -1.75
CA PHE A 374 -47.85 17.74 -0.38
C PHE A 374 -47.90 19.23 -0.04
N ASP A 375 -46.85 19.98 -0.36
CA ASP A 375 -46.80 21.44 -0.12
C ASP A 375 -47.86 22.18 -0.94
N LEU A 376 -48.11 21.73 -2.19
CA LEU A 376 -49.20 22.28 -3.02
C LEU A 376 -50.56 22.07 -2.38
N GLN A 377 -50.85 20.84 -1.96
CA GLN A 377 -52.07 20.52 -1.27
C GLN A 377 -52.28 21.38 -0.01
N LYS A 378 -51.24 21.53 0.81
CA LYS A 378 -51.28 22.35 2.03
C LYS A 378 -51.48 23.84 1.72
N ALA A 379 -50.84 24.33 0.68
CA ALA A 379 -51.04 25.72 0.22
C ALA A 379 -52.44 25.96 -0.30
N GLU A 380 -53.03 25.03 -1.08
CA GLU A 380 -54.39 25.10 -1.55
C GLU A 380 -55.42 25.02 -0.43
N GLU A 381 -55.22 24.07 0.55
CA GLU A 381 -56.05 23.99 1.77
C GLU A 381 -56.02 25.30 2.57
N ARG A 382 -54.82 25.92 2.72
CA ARG A 382 -54.66 27.17 3.44
C ARG A 382 -55.29 28.35 2.68
N LEU A 383 -55.06 28.43 1.37
CA LEU A 383 -55.66 29.47 0.50
C LEU A 383 -57.18 29.42 0.56
N HIS A 384 -57.75 28.22 0.56
CA HIS A 384 -59.20 28.02 0.67
C HIS A 384 -59.74 28.65 1.97
N ILE A 385 -59.07 28.44 3.12
CA ILE A 385 -59.44 29.03 4.40
C ILE A 385 -59.29 30.58 4.35
N VAL A 386 -58.14 31.08 3.84
CA VAL A 386 -57.87 32.52 3.75
C VAL A 386 -58.92 33.22 2.91
N ASN A 387 -59.32 32.63 1.78
CA ASN A 387 -60.42 33.17 0.94
C ASN A 387 -61.74 33.27 1.69
N GLY A 388 -62.07 32.28 2.51
CA GLY A 388 -63.27 32.33 3.37
C GLY A 388 -63.20 33.45 4.44
N LEU A 389 -62.00 33.63 5.03
CA LEU A 389 -61.77 34.70 6.03
C LEU A 389 -61.87 36.11 5.39
N LEU A 390 -61.41 36.29 4.18
CA LEU A 390 -61.56 37.54 3.44
C LEU A 390 -63.00 37.86 3.09
N ILE A 391 -63.79 36.88 2.61
CA ILE A 391 -65.23 37.03 2.39
C ILE A 391 -65.96 37.46 3.66
N ALA A 392 -65.59 36.81 4.79
CA ALA A 392 -66.17 37.15 6.10
C ALA A 392 -65.78 38.58 6.55
N GLN A 393 -64.59 39.01 6.25
CA GLN A 393 -64.09 40.35 6.63
C GLN A 393 -64.71 41.45 5.76
N ASP A 394 -64.91 41.18 4.49
CA ASP A 394 -65.64 42.08 3.59
C ASP A 394 -67.10 42.32 4.00
N ASN A 395 -67.71 41.34 4.66
CA ASN A 395 -69.13 41.35 5.09
C ASN A 395 -69.24 41.24 6.61
N ILE A 396 -68.35 41.83 7.36
CA ILE A 396 -68.19 41.61 8.79
C ILE A 396 -69.45 41.87 9.58
N ASP A 397 -70.17 42.94 9.30
CA ASP A 397 -71.39 43.35 10.00
C ASP A 397 -72.51 42.28 9.84
N GLU A 398 -72.69 41.74 8.64
CA GLU A 398 -73.61 40.71 8.32
C GLU A 398 -73.25 39.36 8.96
N VAL A 399 -71.98 39.00 8.93
CA VAL A 399 -71.39 37.78 9.58
C VAL A 399 -71.64 37.84 11.08
N VAL A 400 -71.30 38.99 11.73
CA VAL A 400 -71.56 39.17 13.19
C VAL A 400 -73.03 39.13 13.50
N HIS A 401 -73.85 39.68 12.66
CA HIS A 401 -75.32 39.66 12.86
C HIS A 401 -75.87 38.22 12.79
N ILE A 402 -75.44 37.42 11.79
CA ILE A 402 -75.81 35.99 11.65
C ILE A 402 -75.37 35.20 12.88
N ILE A 403 -74.15 35.33 13.30
CA ILE A 403 -73.59 34.59 14.46
C ILE A 403 -74.37 34.97 15.73
N ARG A 404 -74.65 36.26 16.00
CA ARG A 404 -75.34 36.72 17.17
C ARG A 404 -76.83 36.36 17.20
N SER A 405 -77.47 36.25 16.00
CA SER A 405 -78.88 35.92 15.88
C SER A 405 -79.19 34.43 15.91
N SER A 406 -78.16 33.59 15.71
CA SER A 406 -78.26 32.12 15.77
C SER A 406 -78.25 31.60 17.18
N LYS A 407 -79.07 30.57 17.45
CA LYS A 407 -79.19 29.96 18.79
C LYS A 407 -78.11 28.91 19.06
N THR A 408 -77.57 28.31 18.04
CA THR A 408 -76.50 27.27 18.12
C THR A 408 -75.40 27.51 17.12
N THR A 409 -74.19 26.96 17.36
CA THR A 409 -73.10 27.06 16.44
C THR A 409 -73.37 26.38 15.10
N GLU A 410 -74.14 25.32 15.10
CA GLU A 410 -74.55 24.62 13.89
C GLU A 410 -75.55 25.43 13.07
N GLU A 411 -76.53 26.14 13.71
CA GLU A 411 -77.42 27.10 12.99
C GLU A 411 -76.63 28.23 12.37
N ALA A 412 -75.65 28.78 13.10
CA ALA A 412 -74.79 29.85 12.55
C ALA A 412 -73.95 29.32 11.36
N ARG A 413 -73.38 28.11 11.45
CA ARG A 413 -72.65 27.44 10.34
C ARG A 413 -73.49 27.30 9.09
N THR A 414 -74.69 26.73 9.18
CA THR A 414 -75.61 26.51 8.07
C THR A 414 -76.01 27.84 7.43
N ARG A 415 -76.33 28.85 8.19
CA ARG A 415 -76.73 30.17 7.66
C ARG A 415 -75.60 30.91 6.98
N LEU A 416 -74.32 30.78 7.47
CA LEU A 416 -73.14 31.34 6.83
C LEU A 416 -72.82 30.63 5.51
N GLN A 417 -73.02 29.29 5.49
CA GLN A 417 -72.86 28.50 4.25
C GLN A 417 -73.84 28.89 3.20
N GLU A 418 -75.14 28.94 3.52
CA GLU A 418 -76.20 29.31 2.59
C GLU A 418 -76.06 30.75 2.07
N ARG A 419 -75.63 31.68 2.95
CA ARG A 419 -75.63 33.10 2.62
C ARG A 419 -74.44 33.49 1.72
N PHE A 420 -73.23 32.96 2.02
CA PHE A 420 -71.96 33.35 1.37
C PHE A 420 -71.41 32.26 0.45
N GLY A 421 -72.05 31.09 0.35
CA GLY A 421 -71.51 29.97 -0.43
C GLY A 421 -70.20 29.36 0.15
N LEU A 422 -70.04 29.45 1.46
CA LEU A 422 -68.82 29.01 2.12
C LEU A 422 -68.82 27.49 2.36
N SER A 423 -67.65 26.88 2.33
CA SER A 423 -67.48 25.47 2.72
C SER A 423 -67.58 25.28 4.24
N GLU A 424 -67.67 24.05 4.68
CA GLU A 424 -67.69 23.69 6.07
C GLU A 424 -66.39 24.10 6.80
N LEU A 425 -65.21 23.91 6.13
CA LEU A 425 -63.92 24.29 6.67
C LEU A 425 -63.78 25.82 6.79
N GLN A 426 -64.27 26.57 5.83
CA GLN A 426 -64.26 28.03 5.84
C GLN A 426 -65.15 28.56 6.95
N THR A 427 -66.34 28.03 7.10
CA THR A 427 -67.27 28.44 8.15
C THR A 427 -66.78 28.06 9.56
N ALA A 428 -66.15 26.95 9.72
CA ALA A 428 -65.49 26.58 10.98
C ALA A 428 -64.39 27.58 11.36
N ALA A 429 -63.50 27.93 10.40
CA ALA A 429 -62.47 28.93 10.59
C ALA A 429 -63.02 30.31 10.93
N ILE A 430 -64.13 30.74 10.35
CA ILE A 430 -64.82 31.99 10.65
C ILE A 430 -65.40 31.98 12.07
N LEU A 431 -66.04 30.89 12.49
CA LEU A 431 -66.61 30.78 13.84
C LEU A 431 -65.56 30.75 14.94
N GLU A 432 -64.35 30.29 14.65
CA GLU A 432 -63.18 30.30 15.56
C GLU A 432 -62.42 31.64 15.55
N MET A 433 -62.80 32.60 14.69
CA MET A 433 -62.11 33.86 14.53
C MET A 433 -62.21 34.71 15.80
N ARG A 434 -61.04 35.20 16.28
CA ARG A 434 -60.95 36.08 17.46
C ARG A 434 -61.27 37.51 17.08
N LEU A 435 -61.94 38.26 18.01
CA LEU A 435 -62.32 39.68 17.78
C LEU A 435 -61.17 40.58 17.37
N ARG A 436 -59.93 40.29 17.77
CA ARG A 436 -58.73 41.03 17.36
C ARG A 436 -58.44 40.91 15.86
N GLN A 437 -58.89 39.87 15.20
CA GLN A 437 -58.65 39.58 13.78
C GLN A 437 -59.61 40.36 12.88
N LEU A 438 -60.52 41.16 13.45
CA LEU A 438 -61.45 41.99 12.72
C LEU A 438 -60.92 43.41 12.39
N THR A 439 -59.66 43.69 12.72
CA THR A 439 -59.04 45.01 12.46
C THR A 439 -58.54 45.13 11.02
N GLY A 440 -58.50 46.36 10.48
CA GLY A 440 -58.03 46.64 9.12
C GLY A 440 -56.61 46.16 8.85
N LEU A 441 -55.72 46.23 9.85
CA LEU A 441 -54.36 45.71 9.76
C LEU A 441 -54.30 44.19 9.51
N GLN A 442 -55.24 43.41 10.06
CA GLN A 442 -55.36 41.98 9.82
C GLN A 442 -55.89 41.67 8.42
N ARG A 443 -56.71 42.55 7.83
CA ARG A 443 -57.15 42.42 6.43
C ARG A 443 -55.95 42.51 5.47
N GLU A 444 -55.12 43.51 5.63
CA GLU A 444 -53.91 43.68 4.80
C GLU A 444 -52.96 42.46 4.95
N GLN A 445 -52.87 41.88 6.12
CA GLN A 445 -52.08 40.66 6.35
C GLN A 445 -52.67 39.42 5.64
N LEU A 446 -54.01 39.26 5.64
CA LEU A 446 -54.68 38.16 4.94
C LEU A 446 -54.59 38.33 3.41
N GLU A 447 -54.67 39.54 2.89
CA GLU A 447 -54.49 39.84 1.45
C GLU A 447 -53.02 39.56 1.02
N ALA A 448 -52.03 39.90 1.86
CA ALA A 448 -50.63 39.62 1.64
C ALA A 448 -50.37 38.09 1.66
N GLU A 449 -50.95 37.37 2.66
CA GLU A 449 -50.85 35.90 2.77
C GLU A 449 -51.50 35.22 1.54
N GLN A 450 -52.66 35.71 1.10
CA GLN A 450 -53.36 35.21 -0.13
C GLN A 450 -52.44 35.34 -1.36
N ALA A 451 -51.85 36.53 -1.56
CA ALA A 451 -50.96 36.76 -2.69
C ALA A 451 -49.70 35.89 -2.66
N GLU A 452 -49.13 35.67 -1.49
CA GLU A 452 -47.97 34.77 -1.29
C GLU A 452 -48.36 33.31 -1.58
N LEU A 453 -49.45 32.83 -1.03
CA LEU A 453 -49.96 31.48 -1.28
C LEU A 453 -50.24 31.24 -2.78
N MET A 454 -50.85 32.22 -3.48
CA MET A 454 -51.09 32.11 -4.93
C MET A 454 -49.79 31.96 -5.69
N ARG A 455 -48.76 32.75 -5.38
CA ARG A 455 -47.44 32.64 -6.01
C ARG A 455 -46.81 31.26 -5.72
N THR A 456 -46.90 30.79 -4.48
CA THR A 456 -46.40 29.49 -4.08
C THR A 456 -47.10 28.33 -4.82
N ILE A 457 -48.43 28.42 -4.96
CA ILE A 457 -49.23 27.45 -5.71
C ILE A 457 -48.84 27.43 -7.18
N ASP A 458 -48.73 28.61 -7.82
CA ASP A 458 -48.33 28.71 -9.21
C ASP A 458 -46.93 28.15 -9.44
N TYR A 459 -45.99 28.46 -8.54
CA TYR A 459 -44.64 27.90 -8.56
C TYR A 459 -44.63 26.35 -8.40
N LEU A 460 -45.36 25.82 -7.40
CA LEU A 460 -45.41 24.38 -7.16
C LEU A 460 -46.07 23.62 -8.31
N ARG A 461 -47.12 24.18 -8.94
CA ARG A 461 -47.70 23.61 -10.13
C ARG A 461 -46.70 23.58 -11.30
N ALA A 462 -45.97 24.69 -11.53
CA ALA A 462 -44.91 24.71 -12.54
C ALA A 462 -43.82 23.67 -12.28
N VAL A 463 -43.41 23.50 -11.03
CA VAL A 463 -42.45 22.46 -10.63
C VAL A 463 -43.01 21.07 -10.95
N LEU A 464 -44.24 20.77 -10.63
CA LEU A 464 -44.86 19.45 -10.88
C LEU A 464 -45.06 19.13 -12.37
N GLU A 465 -45.20 20.13 -13.22
CA GLU A 465 -45.34 19.99 -14.66
C GLU A 465 -44.01 19.92 -15.43
N ASN A 466 -42.92 20.44 -14.83
CA ASN A 466 -41.63 20.55 -15.52
C ASN A 466 -40.50 19.77 -14.81
N VAL A 467 -40.05 18.71 -15.49
CA VAL A 467 -38.96 17.84 -15.00
C VAL A 467 -37.63 18.60 -14.86
N ASP A 468 -37.34 19.55 -15.75
CA ASP A 468 -36.09 20.32 -15.68
C ASP A 468 -36.06 21.18 -14.43
N MET A 469 -37.18 21.73 -13.99
CA MET A 469 -37.28 22.45 -12.71
C MET A 469 -37.08 21.52 -11.51
N GLN A 470 -37.60 20.32 -11.56
CA GLN A 470 -37.43 19.32 -10.53
C GLN A 470 -35.95 18.94 -10.39
N MET A 471 -35.28 18.70 -11.51
CA MET A 471 -33.86 18.41 -11.56
C MET A 471 -33.00 19.58 -11.09
N GLN A 472 -33.40 20.83 -11.42
CA GLN A 472 -32.68 22.01 -10.92
C GLN A 472 -32.80 22.14 -9.40
N ILE A 473 -33.94 21.86 -8.81
CA ILE A 473 -34.11 21.84 -7.33
C ILE A 473 -33.16 20.82 -6.69
N ILE A 474 -33.05 19.62 -7.29
CA ILE A 474 -32.15 18.59 -6.79
C ILE A 474 -30.69 19.07 -6.86
N LYS A 475 -30.26 19.72 -7.94
CA LYS A 475 -28.92 20.27 -8.08
C LYS A 475 -28.64 21.34 -7.02
N ASP A 476 -29.60 22.27 -6.82
CA ASP A 476 -29.45 23.34 -5.85
C ASP A 476 -29.32 22.78 -4.42
N GLU A 477 -30.13 21.79 -4.08
CA GLU A 477 -30.04 21.10 -2.79
C GLU A 477 -28.71 20.35 -2.61
N LEU A 478 -28.23 19.67 -3.64
CA LEU A 478 -26.94 18.98 -3.63
C LEU A 478 -25.78 19.95 -3.49
N GLN A 479 -25.85 21.11 -4.15
CA GLN A 479 -24.85 22.14 -4.04
C GLN A 479 -24.84 22.74 -2.64
N GLU A 480 -25.98 23.01 -2.03
CA GLU A 480 -26.09 23.43 -0.63
C GLU A 480 -25.46 22.42 0.33
N ILE A 481 -25.73 21.13 0.11
CA ILE A 481 -25.11 20.04 0.91
C ILE A 481 -23.59 20.06 0.77
N LYS A 482 -23.07 20.23 -0.45
CA LYS A 482 -21.63 20.31 -0.72
C LYS A 482 -21.01 21.52 -0.01
N GLU A 483 -21.63 22.68 -0.05
CA GLU A 483 -21.15 23.89 0.61
C GLU A 483 -21.14 23.78 2.13
N LYS A 484 -22.12 23.07 2.70
CA LYS A 484 -22.33 22.98 4.15
C LYS A 484 -21.52 21.87 4.82
N TYR A 485 -21.30 20.76 4.12
CA TYR A 485 -20.68 19.53 4.67
C TYR A 485 -19.50 19.00 3.86
N GLY A 486 -19.20 19.59 2.71
CA GLY A 486 -18.06 19.16 1.89
C GLY A 486 -16.75 19.40 2.61
N ASP A 487 -15.84 18.46 2.49
CA ASP A 487 -14.48 18.50 3.03
C ASP A 487 -13.47 17.99 2.00
N GLU A 488 -12.19 18.17 2.31
CA GLU A 488 -11.11 17.66 1.48
C GLU A 488 -11.01 16.13 1.57
N ARG A 489 -10.45 15.54 0.51
CA ARG A 489 -10.14 14.11 0.48
C ARG A 489 -9.12 13.77 1.57
N ARG A 490 -9.35 12.70 2.30
CA ARG A 490 -8.43 12.17 3.33
C ARG A 490 -7.43 11.17 2.74
N SER A 491 -7.90 10.28 1.86
CA SER A 491 -7.03 9.26 1.24
C SER A 491 -6.31 9.83 0.02
N GLU A 492 -4.99 9.74 0.01
CA GLU A 492 -4.14 10.08 -1.13
C GLU A 492 -4.19 8.96 -2.19
N ILE A 493 -4.18 9.28 -3.49
CA ILE A 493 -4.17 8.29 -4.57
C ILE A 493 -2.85 8.36 -5.31
N ILE A 494 -2.10 7.26 -5.32
CA ILE A 494 -0.92 7.06 -6.15
C ILE A 494 -1.35 6.23 -7.37
N TYR A 495 -1.37 6.85 -8.54
CA TYR A 495 -1.90 6.26 -9.77
C TYR A 495 -1.01 5.16 -10.36
N SER A 496 0.31 5.23 -10.17
CA SER A 496 1.23 4.20 -10.63
C SER A 496 1.27 3.04 -9.64
N SER A 497 1.17 1.82 -10.17
CA SER A 497 1.34 0.59 -9.40
C SER A 497 2.76 0.05 -9.51
N GLU A 498 3.72 0.85 -9.92
CA GLU A 498 5.12 0.44 -9.91
C GLU A 498 5.45 0.09 -8.46
N GLU A 499 5.73 -1.18 -8.22
CA GLU A 499 6.33 -1.62 -6.98
C GLU A 499 7.56 -0.73 -6.81
N PHE A 500 7.66 0.00 -5.69
CA PHE A 500 8.88 0.73 -5.36
C PHE A 500 10.04 -0.23 -5.54
N ASN A 501 10.82 0.00 -6.59
CA ASN A 501 12.04 -0.75 -6.75
C ASN A 501 12.97 -0.23 -5.65
N PRO A 502 13.40 -1.05 -4.68
CA PRO A 502 14.32 -0.59 -3.64
C PRO A 502 15.58 0.04 -4.21
N GLU A 503 15.89 -0.23 -5.49
CA GLU A 503 16.99 0.36 -6.24
C GLU A 503 16.84 1.87 -6.42
N ASP A 504 15.60 2.39 -6.52
CA ASP A 504 15.33 3.83 -6.73
C ASP A 504 15.72 4.71 -5.53
N PHE A 505 16.01 4.11 -4.37
CA PHE A 505 16.40 4.82 -3.15
C PHE A 505 17.92 4.87 -2.92
N TYR A 506 18.68 4.22 -3.78
CA TYR A 506 20.13 4.24 -3.70
C TYR A 506 20.71 4.87 -4.97
N ALA A 507 21.64 5.81 -4.80
CA ALA A 507 22.46 6.24 -5.91
C ALA A 507 23.22 5.03 -6.45
N ASP A 508 23.39 4.94 -7.78
CA ASP A 508 24.08 3.80 -8.43
C ASP A 508 25.59 4.00 -8.37
N ASP A 509 26.10 4.21 -7.13
CA ASP A 509 27.52 4.43 -6.85
C ASP A 509 28.30 3.11 -6.86
N ASP A 510 29.56 3.18 -7.26
CA ASP A 510 30.48 2.05 -7.17
C ASP A 510 30.95 1.84 -5.72
N MET A 511 30.78 0.60 -5.26
CA MET A 511 31.11 0.16 -3.92
C MET A 511 32.18 -0.91 -3.96
N VAL A 512 33.09 -0.86 -3.00
CA VAL A 512 34.06 -1.93 -2.73
C VAL A 512 33.46 -2.92 -1.76
N ILE A 513 33.24 -4.13 -2.21
CA ILE A 513 32.76 -5.24 -1.37
C ILE A 513 33.98 -6.01 -0.88
N THR A 514 34.16 -6.09 0.42
CA THR A 514 35.26 -6.84 1.03
C THR A 514 34.72 -8.06 1.78
N ILE A 515 35.39 -9.19 1.62
CA ILE A 515 35.03 -10.44 2.27
C ILE A 515 36.29 -11.02 2.92
N SER A 516 36.17 -11.32 4.19
CA SER A 516 37.31 -11.90 4.97
C SER A 516 37.34 -13.44 4.88
N HIS A 517 38.45 -14.04 5.22
CA HIS A 517 38.64 -15.48 5.27
C HIS A 517 37.65 -16.18 6.21
N MET A 518 37.26 -15.53 7.31
CA MET A 518 36.25 -16.04 8.24
C MET A 518 34.82 -15.76 7.77
N GLY A 519 34.63 -15.17 6.59
CA GLY A 519 33.32 -14.94 5.98
C GLY A 519 32.57 -13.69 6.49
N TYR A 520 33.29 -12.62 6.89
CA TYR A 520 32.70 -11.31 7.15
C TYR A 520 32.61 -10.50 5.85
N ILE A 521 31.45 -9.91 5.57
CA ILE A 521 31.18 -9.12 4.37
C ILE A 521 30.76 -7.69 4.75
N LYS A 522 31.22 -6.72 3.98
CA LYS A 522 30.78 -5.32 4.01
C LYS A 522 30.90 -4.67 2.66
N ARG A 523 30.21 -3.57 2.46
CA ARG A 523 30.42 -2.64 1.34
C ARG A 523 30.98 -1.32 1.88
N THR A 524 31.83 -0.68 1.10
CA THR A 524 32.44 0.62 1.42
C THR A 524 32.47 1.45 0.13
N PRO A 525 32.18 2.76 0.15
CA PRO A 525 32.30 3.59 -1.04
C PRO A 525 33.69 3.50 -1.67
N LEU A 526 33.78 3.40 -2.99
CA LEU A 526 35.07 3.29 -3.70
C LEU A 526 35.99 4.49 -3.40
N ALA A 527 35.41 5.68 -3.23
CA ALA A 527 36.12 6.92 -2.91
C ALA A 527 36.95 6.86 -1.59
N GLU A 528 36.61 5.93 -0.66
CA GLU A 528 37.41 5.75 0.56
C GLU A 528 38.80 5.10 0.33
N TYR A 529 39.07 4.54 -0.88
CA TYR A 529 40.33 3.87 -1.22
C TYR A 529 41.19 4.77 -2.11
N ARG A 530 42.20 5.47 -1.52
CA ARG A 530 43.15 6.36 -2.24
C ARG A 530 44.18 5.59 -3.03
N THR A 531 44.53 6.07 -4.20
CA THR A 531 45.62 5.52 -5.03
C THR A 531 46.99 5.75 -4.39
N GLN A 532 47.93 4.76 -4.44
CA GLN A 532 49.29 4.83 -3.97
C GLN A 532 50.27 4.36 -5.06
N HIS A 533 51.44 4.99 -5.10
CA HIS A 533 52.49 4.62 -6.08
C HIS A 533 53.14 3.27 -5.76
N ARG A 534 53.77 2.68 -6.74
CA ARG A 534 54.51 1.42 -6.63
C ARG A 534 55.53 1.48 -5.47
N GLY A 535 55.54 0.42 -4.64
CA GLY A 535 56.44 0.32 -3.49
C GLY A 535 55.92 0.96 -2.20
N GLY A 536 54.66 1.44 -2.16
CA GLY A 536 54.03 1.92 -0.95
C GLY A 536 53.85 0.79 0.10
N VAL A 537 53.66 1.18 1.38
CA VAL A 537 53.51 0.24 2.51
C VAL A 537 52.06 -0.22 2.68
N GLY A 538 51.12 0.43 1.99
CA GLY A 538 49.71 0.13 2.06
C GLY A 538 48.97 0.74 3.26
N ALA A 539 47.65 0.70 3.23
CA ALA A 539 46.79 1.14 4.32
C ALA A 539 45.93 -0.04 4.80
N LYS A 540 45.47 -0.01 6.05
CA LYS A 540 44.64 -1.07 6.60
C LYS A 540 43.25 -1.06 5.96
N GLY A 541 42.86 -2.13 5.25
CA GLY A 541 41.59 -2.24 4.50
C GLY A 541 40.41 -2.70 5.35
N SER A 542 40.68 -3.29 6.53
CA SER A 542 39.63 -3.68 7.50
C SER A 542 40.24 -3.97 8.86
N ALA A 543 39.51 -3.80 9.94
CA ALA A 543 39.86 -4.35 11.25
C ALA A 543 39.47 -5.85 11.27
N THR A 544 40.46 -6.72 11.29
CA THR A 544 40.28 -8.17 11.37
C THR A 544 40.59 -8.65 12.80
N ARG A 545 40.16 -9.87 13.17
CA ARG A 545 40.61 -10.58 14.36
C ARG A 545 42.05 -11.09 14.11
N ASP A 546 42.79 -11.45 15.15
CA ASP A 546 44.20 -11.82 15.05
C ASP A 546 44.52 -12.96 14.06
N GLU A 547 43.49 -13.74 13.62
CA GLU A 547 43.64 -14.84 12.67
C GLU A 547 42.84 -14.65 11.38
N ASP A 548 42.15 -13.47 11.16
CA ASP A 548 41.31 -13.20 9.99
C ASP A 548 42.01 -12.21 9.06
N PHE A 549 41.81 -12.36 7.74
CA PHE A 549 42.34 -11.47 6.73
C PHE A 549 41.32 -11.33 5.60
N ILE A 550 41.39 -10.25 4.81
CA ILE A 550 40.53 -10.06 3.64
C ILE A 550 41.00 -11.04 2.57
N GLU A 551 40.12 -11.92 2.14
CA GLU A 551 40.39 -12.91 1.07
C GLU A 551 39.95 -12.42 -0.29
N HIS A 552 38.85 -11.64 -0.35
CA HIS A 552 38.28 -11.15 -1.60
C HIS A 552 37.89 -9.68 -1.54
N ILE A 553 38.16 -8.96 -2.65
CA ILE A 553 37.68 -7.61 -2.92
C ILE A 553 36.98 -7.60 -4.27
N TYR A 554 35.82 -6.97 -4.37
CA TYR A 554 35.08 -6.76 -5.60
C TYR A 554 34.57 -5.33 -5.67
N VAL A 555 34.54 -4.78 -6.87
CA VAL A 555 33.86 -3.52 -7.17
C VAL A 555 32.55 -3.84 -7.87
N ALA A 556 31.47 -3.28 -7.39
CA ALA A 556 30.13 -3.47 -7.93
C ALA A 556 29.27 -2.23 -7.68
N SER A 557 28.45 -1.85 -8.65
CA SER A 557 27.48 -0.79 -8.52
C SER A 557 26.37 -1.19 -7.52
N MET A 558 25.77 -0.21 -6.85
CA MET A 558 24.77 -0.39 -5.79
C MET A 558 23.55 -1.19 -6.23
N HIS A 559 23.11 -1.03 -7.48
CA HIS A 559 21.94 -1.71 -8.05
C HIS A 559 22.21 -3.11 -8.59
N ASN A 560 23.47 -3.52 -8.64
CA ASN A 560 23.83 -4.81 -9.20
C ASN A 560 23.35 -5.97 -8.31
N THR A 561 23.20 -7.14 -8.92
CA THR A 561 22.93 -8.38 -8.21
C THR A 561 24.24 -9.15 -8.04
N MET A 562 24.64 -9.36 -6.80
CA MET A 562 25.75 -10.26 -6.47
C MET A 562 25.28 -11.70 -6.40
N MET A 563 25.92 -12.58 -7.14
CA MET A 563 25.73 -14.02 -7.04
C MET A 563 26.90 -14.60 -6.25
N PHE A 564 26.59 -15.40 -5.27
CA PHE A 564 27.54 -16.02 -4.34
C PHE A 564 27.62 -17.51 -4.61
N PHE A 565 28.78 -18.00 -4.94
CA PHE A 565 29.03 -19.41 -5.21
C PHE A 565 29.86 -20.02 -4.09
N THR A 566 29.38 -21.14 -3.55
CA THR A 566 30.04 -21.78 -2.40
C THR A 566 30.97 -22.89 -2.85
N GLU A 567 31.89 -23.29 -1.97
CA GLU A 567 32.83 -24.44 -2.18
C GLU A 567 32.10 -25.74 -2.55
N MET A 568 30.94 -25.95 -1.96
CA MET A 568 30.11 -27.12 -2.19
C MET A 568 29.26 -27.02 -3.47
N GLY A 569 29.41 -25.93 -4.26
CA GLY A 569 28.78 -25.77 -5.54
C GLY A 569 27.32 -25.26 -5.51
N ARG A 570 26.95 -24.46 -4.50
CA ARG A 570 25.64 -23.78 -4.43
C ARG A 570 25.76 -22.34 -4.86
N CYS A 571 24.66 -21.76 -5.33
CA CYS A 571 24.56 -20.37 -5.74
C CYS A 571 23.45 -19.67 -4.94
N TYR A 572 23.73 -18.48 -4.42
CA TYR A 572 22.83 -17.57 -3.71
C TYR A 572 22.87 -16.18 -4.37
N TRP A 573 21.85 -15.35 -4.13
CA TRP A 573 21.74 -14.00 -4.68
C TRP A 573 21.55 -12.96 -3.58
N LEU A 574 22.12 -11.79 -3.78
CA LEU A 574 21.93 -10.62 -2.93
C LEU A 574 22.11 -9.36 -3.78
N LYS A 575 21.28 -8.36 -3.55
CA LYS A 575 21.51 -7.03 -4.12
C LYS A 575 22.62 -6.32 -3.36
N VAL A 576 23.45 -5.52 -4.06
CA VAL A 576 24.59 -4.81 -3.43
C VAL A 576 24.12 -3.88 -2.30
N TYR A 577 23.01 -3.17 -2.48
CA TYR A 577 22.43 -2.30 -1.44
C TYR A 577 22.00 -3.07 -0.16
N GLN A 578 21.81 -4.39 -0.22
CA GLN A 578 21.48 -5.23 0.93
C GLN A 578 22.72 -5.66 1.72
N ILE A 579 23.92 -5.49 1.15
CA ILE A 579 25.17 -5.78 1.85
C ILE A 579 25.38 -4.69 2.91
N PRO A 580 25.72 -5.06 4.16
CA PRO A 580 25.92 -4.09 5.22
C PRO A 580 27.00 -3.05 4.86
N GLU A 581 26.68 -1.77 5.01
CA GLU A 581 27.62 -0.69 4.84
C GLU A 581 28.60 -0.64 6.03
N GLY A 582 29.82 -0.32 5.75
CA GLY A 582 30.83 -0.22 6.78
C GLY A 582 31.95 0.72 6.36
N THR A 583 32.57 1.41 7.33
CA THR A 583 33.78 2.18 7.09
C THR A 583 34.95 1.25 6.74
N ARG A 584 36.00 1.79 6.14
CA ARG A 584 37.21 1.03 5.78
C ARG A 584 37.79 0.23 6.93
N SER A 585 37.72 0.70 8.19
CA SER A 585 38.22 0.05 9.39
C SER A 585 37.25 -0.91 10.09
N SER A 586 35.95 -0.98 9.68
CA SER A 586 34.97 -1.84 10.31
C SER A 586 35.16 -3.32 9.94
N LYS A 587 34.65 -4.25 10.76
CA LYS A 587 34.75 -5.70 10.53
C LYS A 587 33.76 -6.27 9.54
N GLY A 588 32.64 -5.56 9.25
CA GLY A 588 31.52 -6.08 8.49
C GLY A 588 30.66 -7.08 9.28
N ARG A 589 29.72 -7.76 8.59
CA ARG A 589 28.85 -8.81 9.15
C ARG A 589 29.22 -10.19 8.63
N ALA A 590 29.00 -11.22 9.43
CA ALA A 590 29.14 -12.59 8.98
C ALA A 590 28.14 -12.86 7.83
N ILE A 591 28.63 -13.40 6.73
CA ILE A 591 27.85 -13.67 5.50
C ILE A 591 26.67 -14.60 5.76
N GLN A 592 26.78 -15.49 6.74
CA GLN A 592 25.71 -16.38 7.19
C GLN A 592 24.50 -15.65 7.81
N ASN A 593 24.68 -14.39 8.25
CA ASN A 593 23.59 -13.54 8.72
C ASN A 593 22.93 -12.73 7.58
N VAL A 594 23.55 -12.73 6.41
CA VAL A 594 23.08 -11.99 5.22
C VAL A 594 22.43 -12.94 4.22
N ILE A 595 23.01 -14.12 4.02
CA ILE A 595 22.47 -15.18 3.16
C ILE A 595 22.42 -16.52 3.90
N GLN A 596 21.41 -17.35 3.59
CA GLN A 596 21.22 -18.65 4.25
C GLN A 596 22.14 -19.71 3.65
N ILE A 597 23.41 -19.72 4.09
CA ILE A 597 24.40 -20.71 3.66
C ILE A 597 24.31 -21.94 4.58
N ASP A 598 24.48 -23.13 4.00
CA ASP A 598 24.53 -24.38 4.77
C ASP A 598 25.70 -24.37 5.79
N PRO A 599 25.51 -24.92 7.01
CA PRO A 599 26.57 -24.97 8.01
C PRO A 599 27.80 -25.70 7.47
N GLY A 600 28.97 -25.05 7.56
CA GLY A 600 30.27 -25.62 7.13
C GLY A 600 30.62 -25.33 5.67
N ASP A 601 29.75 -24.74 4.86
CA ASP A 601 30.07 -24.29 3.52
C ASP A 601 30.65 -22.87 3.54
N LYS A 602 31.47 -22.50 2.54
CA LYS A 602 32.09 -21.17 2.39
C LYS A 602 31.88 -20.64 1.00
N VAL A 603 31.66 -19.33 0.90
CA VAL A 603 31.60 -18.66 -0.40
C VAL A 603 33.00 -18.54 -0.98
N ARG A 604 33.17 -18.89 -2.26
CA ARG A 604 34.44 -18.88 -2.96
C ARG A 604 34.49 -17.98 -4.17
N ALA A 605 33.37 -17.81 -4.84
CA ALA A 605 33.35 -16.98 -6.03
C ALA A 605 32.12 -16.07 -6.01
N TYR A 606 32.30 -14.93 -6.63
CA TYR A 606 31.33 -13.85 -6.65
C TYR A 606 31.18 -13.36 -8.08
N ILE A 607 29.94 -13.19 -8.53
CA ILE A 607 29.62 -12.63 -9.85
C ILE A 607 28.74 -11.42 -9.66
N ASN A 608 29.19 -10.31 -10.17
CA ASN A 608 28.39 -9.11 -10.31
C ASN A 608 27.61 -9.18 -11.61
N VAL A 609 26.27 -9.12 -11.52
CA VAL A 609 25.36 -9.14 -12.65
C VAL A 609 24.58 -7.84 -12.68
N LYS A 610 24.80 -7.03 -13.72
CA LYS A 610 24.16 -5.72 -13.87
C LYS A 610 22.66 -5.83 -14.15
N ARG A 611 22.21 -6.81 -14.93
CA ARG A 611 20.85 -6.91 -15.48
C ARG A 611 20.28 -8.33 -15.44
N LEU A 612 20.04 -8.87 -14.27
CA LEU A 612 19.46 -10.23 -14.13
C LEU A 612 18.01 -10.35 -14.65
N ASN A 613 17.28 -9.25 -14.75
CA ASN A 613 15.90 -9.19 -15.25
C ASN A 613 15.82 -8.96 -16.78
N ASP A 614 16.93 -8.65 -17.43
CA ASP A 614 16.99 -8.43 -18.87
C ASP A 614 17.05 -9.79 -19.58
N LYS A 615 15.99 -10.13 -20.31
CA LYS A 615 15.84 -11.44 -20.95
C LYS A 615 16.91 -11.68 -22.03
N GLU A 616 17.23 -10.66 -22.83
CA GLU A 616 18.23 -10.74 -23.90
C GLU A 616 19.63 -10.93 -23.32
N PHE A 617 19.95 -10.19 -22.24
CA PHE A 617 21.22 -10.34 -21.53
C PHE A 617 21.38 -11.73 -20.91
N VAL A 618 20.33 -12.27 -20.30
CA VAL A 618 20.35 -13.56 -19.59
C VAL A 618 20.45 -14.73 -20.57
N GLU A 619 19.83 -14.67 -21.74
CA GLU A 619 19.85 -15.70 -22.77
C GLU A 619 21.21 -15.75 -23.51
N ASN A 620 21.91 -14.62 -23.63
CA ASN A 620 23.17 -14.51 -24.36
C ASN A 620 24.42 -14.68 -23.50
N ASN A 621 24.29 -14.81 -22.18
CA ASN A 621 25.44 -14.93 -21.28
C ASN A 621 25.51 -16.28 -20.59
N TYR A 622 26.72 -16.65 -20.20
CA TYR A 622 27.00 -17.94 -19.56
C TYR A 622 27.83 -17.74 -18.28
N LEU A 623 27.70 -18.67 -17.36
CA LEU A 623 28.55 -18.81 -16.20
C LEU A 623 29.53 -19.96 -16.45
N VAL A 624 30.80 -19.65 -16.42
CA VAL A 624 31.89 -20.60 -16.52
C VAL A 624 32.49 -20.80 -15.12
N MET A 625 32.53 -22.04 -14.65
CA MET A 625 32.93 -22.43 -13.30
C MET A 625 34.14 -23.32 -13.36
N CYS A 626 35.14 -23.10 -12.50
CA CYS A 626 36.34 -23.91 -12.41
C CYS A 626 36.55 -24.43 -10.97
N THR A 627 36.92 -25.69 -10.82
CA THR A 627 37.26 -26.30 -9.53
C THR A 627 38.75 -26.27 -9.29
N LYS A 628 39.19 -26.46 -8.03
CA LYS A 628 40.60 -26.55 -7.67
C LYS A 628 41.36 -27.68 -8.37
N ARG A 629 40.69 -28.78 -8.69
CA ARG A 629 41.26 -29.90 -9.45
C ARG A 629 41.21 -29.75 -10.96
N GLY A 630 40.87 -28.54 -11.46
CA GLY A 630 40.94 -28.21 -12.88
C GLY A 630 39.78 -28.80 -13.70
N ILE A 631 38.61 -28.94 -13.10
CA ILE A 631 37.35 -29.26 -13.80
C ILE A 631 36.65 -27.94 -14.17
N ILE A 632 36.18 -27.83 -15.40
CA ILE A 632 35.44 -26.68 -15.90
C ILE A 632 34.00 -27.04 -16.27
N LYS A 633 33.10 -26.12 -16.04
CA LYS A 633 31.69 -26.25 -16.39
C LYS A 633 31.16 -24.91 -16.94
N LYS A 634 30.34 -24.97 -17.99
CA LYS A 634 29.62 -23.85 -18.55
C LYS A 634 28.13 -24.06 -18.39
N THR A 635 27.41 -23.06 -17.93
CA THR A 635 25.94 -23.07 -17.76
C THR A 635 25.36 -21.75 -18.23
N THR A 636 24.19 -21.73 -18.88
CA THR A 636 23.49 -20.50 -19.27
C THR A 636 23.12 -19.65 -18.06
N LEU A 637 23.22 -18.33 -18.18
CA LEU A 637 22.82 -17.42 -17.09
C LEU A 637 21.33 -17.52 -16.81
N GLU A 638 20.51 -17.86 -17.84
CA GLU A 638 19.07 -18.10 -17.69
C GLU A 638 18.75 -19.15 -16.59
N ALA A 639 19.58 -20.17 -16.46
CA ALA A 639 19.41 -21.18 -15.41
C ALA A 639 19.42 -20.59 -13.98
N TYR A 640 19.90 -19.36 -13.81
CA TYR A 640 20.02 -18.64 -12.54
C TYR A 640 19.16 -17.37 -12.46
N SER A 641 18.31 -17.07 -13.45
CA SER A 641 17.48 -15.87 -13.51
C SER A 641 16.37 -15.80 -12.46
N ARG A 642 16.09 -16.91 -11.76
CA ARG A 642 15.06 -16.99 -10.72
C ARG A 642 15.68 -17.18 -9.34
N PRO A 643 15.96 -16.09 -8.61
CA PRO A 643 16.52 -16.15 -7.26
C PRO A 643 15.65 -16.97 -6.29
N ARG A 644 16.32 -17.73 -5.40
CA ARG A 644 15.68 -18.46 -4.31
C ARG A 644 16.44 -18.23 -3.01
N THR A 645 15.72 -17.98 -1.92
CA THR A 645 16.31 -17.73 -0.61
C THR A 645 17.21 -18.86 -0.12
N ASN A 646 16.83 -20.10 -0.41
CA ASN A 646 17.60 -21.29 -0.03
C ASN A 646 18.75 -21.64 -1.00
N GLY A 647 19.02 -20.76 -1.98
CA GLY A 647 20.01 -21.04 -3.02
C GLY A 647 19.63 -22.17 -3.99
N VAL A 648 20.45 -22.39 -4.99
CA VAL A 648 20.31 -23.49 -5.95
C VAL A 648 21.64 -24.22 -6.16
N ASN A 649 21.60 -25.46 -6.63
CA ASN A 649 22.82 -26.14 -7.07
C ASN A 649 23.38 -25.49 -8.33
N ALA A 650 24.67 -25.15 -8.31
CA ALA A 650 25.37 -24.60 -9.44
C ALA A 650 26.23 -25.63 -10.16
N ILE A 651 26.91 -26.49 -9.42
CA ILE A 651 27.75 -27.57 -9.93
C ILE A 651 27.77 -28.71 -8.90
N VAL A 652 27.86 -29.95 -9.39
CA VAL A 652 28.09 -31.12 -8.53
C VAL A 652 29.58 -31.28 -8.34
N ILE A 653 30.08 -31.05 -7.13
CA ILE A 653 31.48 -31.17 -6.75
C ILE A 653 31.84 -32.63 -6.56
N ARG A 654 32.97 -33.08 -7.09
CA ARG A 654 33.50 -34.41 -6.90
C ARG A 654 34.13 -34.54 -5.52
N GLU A 655 34.21 -35.73 -4.99
CA GLU A 655 34.86 -36.00 -3.72
C GLU A 655 36.31 -35.52 -3.70
N GLY A 656 36.70 -34.75 -2.66
CA GLY A 656 38.02 -34.14 -2.52
C GLY A 656 38.31 -32.94 -3.41
N ASP A 657 37.31 -32.41 -4.13
CA ASP A 657 37.42 -31.21 -4.94
C ASP A 657 36.61 -30.05 -4.31
N GLN A 658 36.80 -28.84 -4.78
CA GLN A 658 36.10 -27.63 -4.35
C GLN A 658 35.89 -26.70 -5.53
N LEU A 659 34.76 -25.99 -5.59
CA LEU A 659 34.59 -24.86 -6.51
C LEU A 659 35.58 -23.75 -6.13
N PHE A 660 36.28 -23.20 -7.13
CA PHE A 660 37.28 -22.17 -6.90
C PHE A 660 36.93 -20.83 -7.52
N GLU A 661 36.57 -20.80 -8.79
CA GLU A 661 36.34 -19.58 -9.53
C GLU A 661 35.09 -19.70 -10.42
N VAL A 662 34.37 -18.58 -10.60
CA VAL A 662 33.25 -18.47 -11.54
C VAL A 662 33.42 -17.17 -12.31
N LYS A 663 33.18 -17.17 -13.61
CA LYS A 663 33.22 -15.99 -14.49
C LYS A 663 31.94 -15.92 -15.33
N LEU A 664 31.51 -14.71 -15.62
CA LEU A 664 30.43 -14.42 -16.56
C LEU A 664 31.07 -14.22 -17.95
N THR A 665 30.52 -14.84 -18.99
CA THR A 665 31.04 -14.78 -20.33
C THR A 665 29.91 -14.63 -21.37
N SER A 666 30.27 -14.10 -22.55
CA SER A 666 29.39 -13.99 -23.72
C SER A 666 29.19 -15.31 -24.50
N GLY A 667 29.96 -16.35 -24.17
CA GLY A 667 29.95 -17.63 -24.90
C GLY A 667 31.01 -17.76 -25.99
N GLN A 668 31.76 -16.68 -26.26
CA GLN A 668 32.82 -16.63 -27.24
C GLN A 668 34.17 -16.30 -26.63
N ALA A 669 34.27 -16.18 -25.32
CA ALA A 669 35.49 -15.82 -24.62
C ALA A 669 36.59 -16.89 -24.74
N GLU A 670 37.80 -16.48 -24.57
CA GLU A 670 38.96 -17.35 -24.35
C GLU A 670 39.20 -17.53 -22.86
N ILE A 671 39.22 -18.76 -22.43
CA ILE A 671 39.43 -19.12 -21.03
C ILE A 671 40.90 -19.42 -20.81
N MET A 672 41.46 -18.76 -19.81
CA MET A 672 42.80 -19.06 -19.33
C MET A 672 42.78 -19.47 -17.85
N ILE A 673 43.40 -20.62 -17.55
CA ILE A 673 43.42 -21.19 -16.20
C ILE A 673 44.88 -21.36 -15.79
N ALA A 674 45.25 -20.88 -14.61
CA ALA A 674 46.60 -20.96 -14.06
C ALA A 674 46.66 -21.86 -12.87
N ALA A 675 47.76 -22.62 -12.74
CA ALA A 675 48.03 -23.50 -11.62
C ALA A 675 49.19 -22.92 -10.77
N ARG A 676 49.22 -23.26 -9.48
CA ARG A 676 50.12 -22.73 -8.47
C ARG A 676 51.59 -22.83 -8.78
N GLU A 677 52.00 -23.85 -9.54
CA GLU A 677 53.37 -24.05 -9.99
C GLU A 677 53.79 -23.18 -11.21
N GLY A 678 52.99 -22.17 -11.56
CA GLY A 678 53.35 -21.19 -12.59
C GLY A 678 53.15 -21.67 -14.00
N ARG A 679 52.20 -22.60 -14.25
CA ARG A 679 51.73 -23.01 -15.58
C ARG A 679 50.28 -22.48 -15.83
N ALA A 680 50.01 -22.11 -17.08
CA ALA A 680 48.67 -21.71 -17.51
C ALA A 680 48.29 -22.34 -18.86
N ILE A 681 47.02 -22.62 -19.04
CA ILE A 681 46.45 -23.13 -20.28
C ILE A 681 45.42 -22.13 -20.82
N ARG A 682 45.49 -21.82 -22.15
CA ARG A 682 44.54 -20.97 -22.86
C ARG A 682 43.78 -21.81 -23.88
N PHE A 683 42.47 -21.72 -23.92
CA PHE A 683 41.61 -22.42 -24.86
C PHE A 683 40.31 -21.64 -25.10
N ASN A 684 39.65 -21.86 -26.26
CA ASN A 684 38.39 -21.19 -26.56
C ASN A 684 37.22 -21.80 -25.76
N GLU A 685 36.36 -20.97 -25.23
CA GLU A 685 35.17 -21.33 -24.45
C GLU A 685 34.22 -22.28 -25.18
N SER A 686 34.14 -22.17 -26.53
CA SER A 686 33.34 -23.03 -27.40
C SER A 686 33.64 -24.52 -27.23
N THR A 687 34.85 -24.86 -26.77
CA THR A 687 35.26 -26.26 -26.48
C THR A 687 34.56 -26.85 -25.25
N VAL A 688 33.89 -26.01 -24.43
CA VAL A 688 33.10 -26.38 -23.30
C VAL A 688 31.62 -26.23 -23.64
N ARG A 689 30.91 -27.33 -23.83
CA ARG A 689 29.45 -27.28 -24.10
C ARG A 689 28.68 -26.79 -22.91
N PRO A 690 27.59 -26.02 -23.10
CA PRO A 690 26.67 -25.67 -22.00
C PRO A 690 26.08 -26.94 -21.35
N MET A 691 26.00 -26.93 -20.00
CA MET A 691 25.53 -28.06 -19.19
C MET A 691 24.54 -27.58 -18.14
N GLY A 692 23.61 -28.44 -17.73
CA GLY A 692 22.64 -28.13 -16.70
C GLY A 692 23.28 -28.00 -15.30
N ARG A 693 22.62 -27.31 -14.37
CA ARG A 693 23.11 -27.00 -13.02
C ARG A 693 23.60 -28.23 -12.21
N VAL A 694 23.00 -29.37 -12.40
CA VAL A 694 23.30 -30.61 -11.67
C VAL A 694 24.39 -31.48 -12.32
N SER A 695 25.25 -30.94 -13.16
CA SER A 695 26.39 -31.68 -13.77
C SER A 695 27.72 -31.33 -13.10
N SER A 696 28.72 -32.21 -13.21
CA SER A 696 30.05 -32.04 -12.58
C SER A 696 31.11 -31.38 -13.46
N GLY A 697 30.81 -31.15 -14.77
CA GLY A 697 31.79 -30.53 -15.71
C GLY A 697 32.75 -31.50 -16.36
N VAL A 698 33.75 -30.92 -17.09
CA VAL A 698 34.76 -31.61 -17.86
C VAL A 698 36.16 -31.12 -17.48
N ARG A 699 37.23 -31.89 -17.78
CA ARG A 699 38.60 -31.50 -17.51
C ARG A 699 39.05 -30.28 -18.33
N ALA A 700 39.54 -29.25 -17.68
CA ALA A 700 40.10 -28.02 -18.28
C ALA A 700 41.61 -28.05 -18.38
N ILE A 701 42.31 -28.38 -17.29
CA ILE A 701 43.76 -28.49 -17.20
C ILE A 701 44.13 -29.79 -16.50
N SER A 702 45.27 -30.38 -16.92
CA SER A 702 45.84 -31.53 -16.23
C SER A 702 46.90 -31.05 -15.26
N ILE A 703 46.67 -31.22 -14.00
CA ILE A 703 47.56 -30.87 -12.88
C ILE A 703 47.89 -32.09 -12.05
N ASP A 704 49.05 -32.11 -11.40
CA ASP A 704 49.49 -33.17 -10.50
C ASP A 704 48.75 -33.06 -9.16
N ASP A 705 48.74 -34.14 -8.35
CA ASP A 705 47.91 -34.23 -7.13
C ASP A 705 48.31 -33.20 -6.05
N ASP A 706 49.57 -32.74 -6.04
CA ASP A 706 50.09 -31.73 -5.10
C ASP A 706 49.86 -30.28 -5.60
N ASN A 707 49.28 -30.09 -6.76
CA ASN A 707 49.11 -28.80 -7.41
C ASN A 707 47.58 -28.43 -7.43
N GLU A 708 47.30 -27.17 -7.48
CA GLU A 708 45.92 -26.63 -7.52
C GLU A 708 45.81 -25.47 -8.51
N VAL A 709 44.57 -25.26 -9.02
CA VAL A 709 44.20 -24.05 -9.79
C VAL A 709 44.14 -22.86 -8.84
N ILE A 710 44.73 -21.76 -9.26
CA ILE A 710 44.84 -20.52 -8.47
C ILE A 710 44.10 -19.33 -9.12
N GLY A 711 43.57 -19.46 -10.31
CA GLY A 711 42.77 -18.43 -11.00
C GLY A 711 42.32 -18.89 -12.36
N MET A 712 41.20 -18.31 -12.76
CA MET A 712 40.63 -18.42 -14.10
C MET A 712 40.28 -17.03 -14.61
N ILE A 713 40.73 -16.66 -15.77
CA ILE A 713 40.31 -15.45 -16.48
C ILE A 713 39.54 -15.82 -17.75
N ALA A 714 38.55 -15.01 -18.07
CA ALA A 714 37.82 -15.07 -19.32
C ALA A 714 38.11 -13.79 -20.10
N ILE A 715 38.58 -13.89 -21.30
CA ILE A 715 38.99 -12.77 -22.15
C ILE A 715 38.05 -12.76 -23.36
N GLU A 716 37.32 -11.68 -23.51
CA GLU A 716 36.36 -11.52 -24.62
C GLU A 716 37.12 -11.29 -25.92
N PRO A 717 36.56 -11.66 -27.10
CA PRO A 717 37.13 -11.39 -28.38
C PRO A 717 37.40 -9.89 -28.53
N ASP A 718 38.53 -9.56 -29.18
CA ASP A 718 38.99 -8.18 -29.47
C ASP A 718 39.39 -7.36 -28.24
N SER A 719 39.54 -8.00 -27.05
CA SER A 719 40.06 -7.36 -25.84
C SER A 719 41.56 -7.03 -26.00
N LYS A 720 41.96 -5.85 -25.53
CA LYS A 720 43.35 -5.41 -25.46
C LYS A 720 43.98 -5.66 -24.08
N GLU A 721 43.51 -6.66 -23.39
CA GLU A 721 43.95 -6.98 -22.01
C GLU A 721 45.28 -7.74 -22.03
N ASP A 722 46.14 -7.36 -21.08
CA ASP A 722 47.35 -8.12 -20.73
C ASP A 722 47.05 -9.13 -19.62
N VAL A 723 47.81 -10.18 -19.59
CA VAL A 723 47.79 -11.17 -18.48
C VAL A 723 48.72 -10.72 -17.37
N LEU A 724 48.15 -10.24 -16.25
CA LEU A 724 48.87 -9.95 -15.02
C LEU A 724 48.99 -11.22 -14.18
N VAL A 725 50.19 -11.52 -13.72
CA VAL A 725 50.47 -12.59 -12.75
C VAL A 725 51.23 -12.05 -11.56
N LEU A 726 50.82 -12.51 -10.36
CA LEU A 726 51.45 -12.16 -9.10
C LEU A 726 51.78 -13.43 -8.27
N SER A 727 52.94 -13.40 -7.63
CA SER A 727 53.40 -14.46 -6.76
C SER A 727 53.35 -14.07 -5.29
N GLU A 728 53.42 -15.05 -4.37
CA GLU A 728 53.24 -14.87 -2.92
C GLU A 728 54.23 -13.90 -2.27
N ASN A 729 55.43 -13.74 -2.81
CA ASN A 729 56.45 -12.83 -2.29
C ASN A 729 56.45 -11.42 -2.90
N GLY A 730 55.32 -11.04 -3.61
CA GLY A 730 55.13 -9.70 -4.15
C GLY A 730 55.76 -9.42 -5.51
N TYR A 731 56.17 -10.45 -6.22
CA TYR A 731 56.68 -10.31 -7.58
C TYR A 731 55.55 -10.50 -8.62
N GLY A 732 55.55 -9.64 -9.63
CA GLY A 732 54.53 -9.71 -10.66
C GLY A 732 54.99 -9.11 -11.98
N LYS A 733 54.24 -9.35 -13.03
CA LYS A 733 54.42 -8.81 -14.36
C LYS A 733 53.13 -8.87 -15.16
N ARG A 734 53.08 -8.02 -16.17
CA ARG A 734 52.09 -8.12 -17.25
C ARG A 734 52.75 -8.91 -18.42
N THR A 735 51.97 -9.65 -19.15
CA THR A 735 52.42 -10.40 -20.34
C THR A 735 51.35 -10.28 -21.41
N ASP A 736 51.77 -9.97 -22.61
CA ASP A 736 50.91 -9.89 -23.77
C ASP A 736 50.20 -11.24 -23.99
N LEU A 737 48.90 -11.19 -24.27
CA LEU A 737 48.06 -12.36 -24.48
C LEU A 737 48.56 -13.24 -25.62
N ASP A 738 49.17 -12.68 -26.66
CA ASP A 738 49.69 -13.38 -27.84
C ASP A 738 50.88 -14.29 -27.53
N GLU A 739 51.54 -14.09 -26.41
CA GLU A 739 52.56 -15.03 -25.91
C GLU A 739 52.00 -16.40 -25.46
N TYR A 740 50.65 -16.47 -25.24
CA TYR A 740 49.98 -17.70 -24.83
C TYR A 740 49.25 -18.32 -26.01
N ARG A 741 49.77 -19.41 -26.56
CA ARG A 741 49.11 -20.12 -27.64
C ARG A 741 47.77 -20.72 -27.21
N ILE A 742 46.79 -20.63 -28.07
CA ILE A 742 45.48 -21.31 -27.89
C ILE A 742 45.72 -22.82 -28.10
N THR A 743 45.21 -23.62 -27.14
CA THR A 743 45.37 -25.09 -27.14
C THR A 743 44.00 -25.72 -26.88
N ASN A 744 43.91 -27.05 -27.03
CA ASN A 744 42.75 -27.80 -26.59
C ASN A 744 42.75 -27.91 -25.02
N ARG A 745 41.54 -27.86 -24.42
CA ARG A 745 41.38 -28.08 -22.97
C ARG A 745 41.95 -29.45 -22.54
N GLY A 746 42.29 -29.56 -21.24
CA GLY A 746 42.78 -30.80 -20.64
C GLY A 746 44.28 -31.05 -20.79
N GLY A 747 45.05 -30.13 -21.39
CA GLY A 747 46.50 -30.17 -21.50
C GLY A 747 47.21 -29.74 -20.19
N LYS A 748 48.57 -29.86 -20.13
CA LYS A 748 49.42 -29.43 -18.99
C LYS A 748 49.69 -27.92 -18.95
N GLY A 749 49.33 -27.15 -20.03
CA GLY A 749 49.59 -25.70 -20.12
C GLY A 749 51.06 -25.36 -20.41
N VAL A 750 51.29 -24.03 -20.50
CA VAL A 750 52.61 -23.42 -20.76
C VAL A 750 53.09 -22.66 -19.50
N LYS A 751 54.37 -22.39 -19.40
CA LYS A 751 54.98 -21.63 -18.27
C LYS A 751 54.49 -20.18 -18.34
N THR A 752 53.96 -19.62 -17.24
CA THR A 752 53.48 -18.23 -17.16
C THR A 752 54.35 -17.34 -16.26
N ILE A 753 54.98 -17.91 -15.27
CA ILE A 753 56.00 -17.23 -14.44
C ILE A 753 57.09 -18.22 -14.05
N ASN A 754 58.30 -17.75 -13.81
CA ASN A 754 59.35 -18.58 -13.29
C ASN A 754 59.29 -18.60 -11.74
N VAL A 755 58.74 -19.67 -11.21
CA VAL A 755 58.64 -19.91 -9.76
C VAL A 755 60.04 -20.28 -9.22
N THR A 756 60.51 -19.50 -8.23
CA THR A 756 61.81 -19.66 -7.53
C THR A 756 61.61 -19.35 -6.05
N GLU A 757 62.55 -19.67 -5.16
CA GLU A 757 62.49 -19.27 -3.74
C GLU A 757 62.32 -17.76 -3.56
N LYS A 758 62.83 -16.95 -4.48
CA LYS A 758 62.71 -15.49 -4.45
C LYS A 758 61.31 -15.01 -4.78
N THR A 759 60.65 -15.60 -5.74
CA THR A 759 59.31 -15.18 -6.17
C THR A 759 58.20 -15.82 -5.33
N GLY A 760 58.46 -17.02 -4.78
CA GLY A 760 57.42 -17.85 -4.22
C GLY A 760 56.51 -18.44 -5.29
N LYS A 761 55.45 -19.16 -4.89
CA LYS A 761 54.46 -19.80 -5.81
C LYS A 761 53.51 -18.75 -6.37
N LEU A 762 52.88 -19.09 -7.52
CA LEU A 762 51.88 -18.22 -8.14
C LEU A 762 50.62 -18.16 -7.27
N ILE A 763 50.09 -16.93 -7.06
CA ILE A 763 48.89 -16.69 -6.25
C ILE A 763 47.72 -16.19 -7.06
N SER A 764 47.93 -15.33 -8.05
CA SER A 764 46.85 -14.69 -8.81
C SER A 764 47.19 -14.56 -10.28
N ILE A 765 46.14 -14.67 -11.11
CA ILE A 765 46.18 -14.32 -12.54
C ILE A 765 44.97 -13.41 -12.78
N GLN A 766 45.16 -12.28 -13.44
CA GLN A 766 44.15 -11.29 -13.77
C GLN A 766 44.31 -10.82 -15.23
N ALA A 767 43.19 -10.47 -15.86
CA ALA A 767 43.21 -9.72 -17.12
C ALA A 767 43.16 -8.23 -16.76
N VAL A 768 44.06 -7.42 -17.31
CA VAL A 768 44.23 -6.00 -17.01
C VAL A 768 44.51 -5.17 -18.24
N THR A 769 44.02 -3.91 -18.24
CA THR A 769 44.39 -2.85 -19.19
C THR A 769 45.17 -1.76 -18.49
N ASP A 770 45.68 -0.77 -19.23
CA ASP A 770 46.36 0.39 -18.68
C ASP A 770 45.41 1.29 -17.84
N ASP A 771 44.13 1.20 -18.10
CA ASP A 771 43.07 1.94 -17.41
C ASP A 771 42.60 1.24 -16.12
N ASN A 772 43.25 0.19 -15.69
CA ASN A 772 42.94 -0.49 -14.45
C ASN A 772 43.87 -0.09 -13.33
N ASP A 773 43.35 -0.02 -12.14
CA ASP A 773 44.07 -0.04 -10.88
C ASP A 773 44.01 -1.42 -10.24
N LEU A 774 45.00 -1.75 -9.45
CA LEU A 774 45.09 -3.02 -8.74
C LEU A 774 44.92 -2.79 -7.23
N MET A 775 43.97 -3.50 -6.65
CA MET A 775 43.86 -3.63 -5.19
C MET A 775 44.57 -4.90 -4.75
N ILE A 776 45.72 -4.75 -4.10
CA ILE A 776 46.55 -5.86 -3.60
C ILE A 776 46.42 -5.91 -2.09
N ILE A 777 46.12 -7.08 -1.54
CA ILE A 777 45.95 -7.31 -0.10
C ILE A 777 46.91 -8.38 0.34
N ASN A 778 47.60 -8.13 1.46
CA ASN A 778 48.43 -9.14 2.12
C ASN A 778 47.64 -9.84 3.27
N ARG A 779 48.22 -10.91 3.80
CA ARG A 779 47.59 -11.67 4.91
C ARG A 779 47.49 -10.89 6.21
N SER A 780 48.30 -9.89 6.40
CA SER A 780 48.17 -8.98 7.56
C SER A 780 47.05 -7.92 7.41
N GLY A 781 46.28 -7.95 6.30
CA GLY A 781 45.20 -7.04 6.06
C GLY A 781 45.59 -5.65 5.53
N LEU A 782 46.86 -5.44 5.19
CA LEU A 782 47.30 -4.21 4.52
C LEU A 782 46.87 -4.24 3.06
N THR A 783 46.24 -3.16 2.60
CA THR A 783 45.77 -2.99 1.21
C THR A 783 46.53 -1.86 0.55
N ILE A 784 46.97 -2.10 -0.68
CA ILE A 784 47.55 -1.09 -1.56
C ILE A 784 46.75 -1.01 -2.85
N ARG A 785 46.54 0.22 -3.35
CA ARG A 785 45.99 0.49 -4.70
C ARG A 785 47.15 1.02 -5.55
N THR A 786 47.39 0.40 -6.66
CA THR A 786 48.46 0.79 -7.60
C THR A 786 47.95 0.67 -9.05
N SER A 787 48.41 1.55 -9.93
CA SER A 787 47.96 1.50 -11.33
C SER A 787 48.64 0.35 -12.08
N ALA A 788 47.90 -0.34 -12.95
CA ALA A 788 48.40 -1.47 -13.72
C ALA A 788 49.47 -1.06 -14.73
N ASP A 789 49.43 0.17 -15.25
CA ASP A 789 50.45 0.74 -16.19
C ASP A 789 51.85 0.81 -15.58
N GLN A 790 51.96 0.90 -14.26
CA GLN A 790 53.27 0.91 -13.55
C GLN A 790 53.92 -0.46 -13.52
N ILE A 791 53.22 -1.53 -13.90
CA ILE A 791 53.80 -2.88 -13.92
C ILE A 791 54.29 -3.20 -15.31
N ARG A 792 55.61 -3.53 -15.39
CA ARG A 792 56.28 -3.79 -16.63
C ARG A 792 55.69 -4.99 -17.37
N VAL A 793 55.48 -4.81 -18.70
CA VAL A 793 55.20 -5.90 -19.62
C VAL A 793 56.49 -6.70 -19.89
N ALA A 794 56.41 -8.01 -19.68
CA ALA A 794 57.58 -8.90 -19.81
C ALA A 794 57.16 -10.30 -20.28
N GLY A 795 58.04 -10.98 -20.98
CA GLY A 795 57.80 -12.31 -21.54
C GLY A 795 57.39 -13.34 -20.46
N ARG A 796 56.54 -14.32 -20.87
CA ARG A 796 55.85 -15.28 -19.98
C ARG A 796 56.77 -16.11 -19.05
N ALA A 797 58.02 -16.40 -19.46
CA ALA A 797 58.95 -17.24 -18.71
C ALA A 797 59.84 -16.45 -17.71
N THR A 798 59.65 -15.14 -17.53
CA THR A 798 60.44 -14.30 -16.64
C THR A 798 59.94 -14.33 -15.21
N GLN A 799 60.74 -13.84 -14.25
CA GLN A 799 60.39 -13.76 -12.83
C GLN A 799 59.52 -12.55 -12.48
N GLY A 800 59.43 -11.56 -13.36
CA GLY A 800 58.67 -10.31 -13.12
C GLY A 800 59.47 -9.30 -12.28
N VAL A 801 58.79 -8.25 -11.83
CA VAL A 801 59.33 -7.15 -11.01
C VAL A 801 58.66 -7.16 -9.65
N LYS A 802 59.28 -6.51 -8.64
CA LYS A 802 58.68 -6.37 -7.31
C LYS A 802 57.57 -5.32 -7.38
N VAL A 803 56.31 -5.72 -7.13
CA VAL A 803 55.12 -4.87 -7.21
C VAL A 803 54.79 -4.27 -5.86
N ILE A 804 54.98 -5.03 -4.76
CA ILE A 804 54.73 -4.61 -3.39
C ILE A 804 55.87 -5.00 -2.49
N ASN A 805 56.20 -4.14 -1.49
CA ASN A 805 57.13 -4.45 -0.43
C ASN A 805 56.38 -5.08 0.74
N LEU A 806 56.58 -6.39 0.95
CA LEU A 806 56.00 -7.13 2.06
C LEU A 806 56.93 -7.04 3.27
N ARG A 807 56.37 -7.03 4.49
CA ARG A 807 57.11 -7.18 5.72
C ARG A 807 57.58 -8.63 5.87
N ASP A 808 58.64 -8.84 6.69
CA ASP A 808 59.16 -10.19 6.91
C ASP A 808 58.08 -11.14 7.43
N GLY A 809 57.90 -12.26 6.72
CA GLY A 809 56.92 -13.28 7.06
C GLY A 809 55.50 -13.05 6.49
N ASP A 810 55.25 -11.93 5.79
CA ASP A 810 53.96 -11.66 5.17
C ASP A 810 53.91 -12.12 3.70
N SER A 811 52.72 -12.35 3.18
CA SER A 811 52.52 -12.78 1.79
C SER A 811 51.25 -12.18 1.21
N ILE A 812 51.17 -12.10 -0.10
CA ILE A 812 49.93 -11.63 -0.76
C ILE A 812 48.82 -12.64 -0.51
N ALA A 813 47.62 -12.11 -0.11
CA ALA A 813 46.41 -12.90 0.10
C ALA A 813 45.47 -12.85 -1.12
N SER A 814 45.23 -11.64 -1.69
CA SER A 814 44.30 -11.45 -2.82
C SER A 814 44.72 -10.25 -3.68
N VAL A 815 44.35 -10.29 -4.96
CA VAL A 815 44.58 -9.22 -5.93
C VAL A 815 43.31 -9.07 -6.80
N THR A 816 42.85 -7.84 -6.99
CA THR A 816 41.68 -7.54 -7.80
C THR A 816 41.95 -6.32 -8.68
N ALA A 817 41.61 -6.39 -9.97
CA ALA A 817 41.64 -5.25 -10.88
C ALA A 817 40.36 -4.41 -10.73
N VAL A 818 40.49 -3.09 -10.67
CA VAL A 818 39.40 -2.13 -10.57
C VAL A 818 39.53 -1.06 -11.65
N PRO A 819 38.44 -0.52 -12.22
CA PRO A 819 38.52 0.58 -13.17
C PRO A 819 39.03 1.86 -12.49
N LYS A 820 39.76 2.73 -13.22
CA LYS A 820 40.10 4.10 -12.76
C LYS A 820 38.81 4.93 -12.76
N THR A 821 38.66 5.84 -11.78
CA THR A 821 37.51 6.78 -11.70
C THR A 821 37.90 8.11 -12.37
N GLU A 822 36.93 8.82 -12.98
CA GLU A 822 37.14 10.13 -13.63
C GLU A 822 37.73 11.19 -12.69
N GLU A 823 37.46 11.11 -11.36
CA GLU A 823 38.08 11.99 -10.36
C GLU A 823 39.58 11.72 -10.19
N ASP A 824 40.07 10.51 -10.42
CA ASP A 824 41.49 10.16 -10.39
C ASP A 824 42.21 10.62 -11.66
N GLU A 825 41.53 10.74 -12.81
CA GLU A 825 42.06 11.33 -14.05
C GLU A 825 42.28 12.85 -13.90
N ALA A 826 41.31 13.57 -13.33
CA ALA A 826 41.38 15.01 -13.09
C ALA A 826 42.52 15.38 -12.10
N LEU A 827 42.80 14.52 -11.10
CA LEU A 827 43.89 14.71 -10.16
C LEU A 827 45.27 14.43 -10.80
N THR A 828 45.37 13.50 -11.77
CA THR A 828 46.61 13.20 -12.46
C THR A 828 46.96 14.26 -13.54
N GLU A 829 45.94 14.81 -14.21
CA GLU A 829 46.14 15.91 -15.17
C GLU A 829 46.55 17.23 -14.43
N GLY A 830 45.92 17.55 -13.28
CA GLY A 830 46.29 18.68 -12.46
C GLY A 830 47.70 18.62 -11.83
N MET A 831 48.26 17.43 -11.65
CA MET A 831 49.63 17.24 -11.15
C MET A 831 50.68 17.30 -12.29
N THR A 832 50.32 16.94 -13.52
CA THR A 832 51.22 17.11 -14.68
C THR A 832 51.33 18.57 -15.10
N GLU A 833 50.29 19.39 -14.96
CA GLU A 833 50.36 20.84 -15.18
C GLU A 833 51.19 21.56 -14.10
N ALA A 834 51.10 21.17 -12.83
CA ALA A 834 51.85 21.79 -11.74
C ALA A 834 53.34 21.49 -11.76
N THR A 835 53.79 20.40 -12.41
CA THR A 835 55.24 20.07 -12.62
C THR A 835 55.85 20.71 -13.85
N ALA A 836 55.02 21.22 -14.77
CA ALA A 836 55.48 21.96 -15.95
C ALA A 836 55.75 23.45 -15.69
N GLU A 837 55.16 24.04 -14.64
CA GLU A 837 55.35 25.47 -14.29
C GLU A 837 56.46 25.73 -13.24
N THR A 838 57.13 24.76 -12.63
CA THR A 838 58.18 24.96 -11.65
C THR A 838 59.58 24.63 -12.12
N GLY A 839 59.84 24.88 -13.40
CA GLY A 839 61.13 24.71 -13.99
C GLY A 839 61.86 26.05 -14.27
N VAL A 840 62.18 26.86 -13.24
CA VAL A 840 63.20 27.93 -13.38
C VAL A 840 63.97 28.14 -12.05
N GLU A 841 65.31 27.97 -12.13
CA GLU A 841 66.38 28.52 -11.25
C GLU A 841 66.52 28.07 -9.78
N VAL A 842 67.50 27.22 -9.58
CA VAL A 842 68.26 27.16 -8.34
C VAL A 842 69.63 27.77 -8.59
N ALA A 843 69.79 29.04 -8.15
CA ALA A 843 71.08 29.66 -7.96
C ALA A 843 71.71 29.19 -6.65
N THR A 844 72.89 28.67 -6.70
CA THR A 844 73.76 28.35 -5.60
C THR A 844 74.10 29.56 -4.72
N GLU A 845 73.90 29.45 -3.41
CA GLU A 845 74.67 30.19 -2.42
C GLU A 845 75.01 29.32 -1.22
N ASN A 846 76.29 29.05 -1.09
CA ASN A 846 76.93 28.59 0.17
C ASN A 846 76.99 29.71 1.19
N ASN A 847 76.73 29.40 2.46
CA ASN A 847 77.66 29.72 3.62
C ASN A 847 76.93 29.38 4.94
N ALA A 848 77.47 28.45 5.65
CA ALA A 848 78.24 28.51 6.86
C ALA A 848 77.57 29.25 8.07
N ASN A 849 77.55 28.47 9.15
CA ASN A 849 77.61 28.77 10.58
C ASN A 849 76.26 28.77 11.40
N GLU A 850 76.33 27.92 12.30
CA GLU A 850 76.06 27.59 13.71
C GLU A 850 75.00 26.56 13.93
#